data_683bbfc346d700f178734ad03a7c4219
#
_entry.id   683bbfc346d700f178734ad03a7c4219
#
_cell.length_a   1.000
_cell.length_b   1.000
_cell.length_c   1.000
_cell.angle_alpha   90.00
_cell.angle_beta   90.00
_cell.angle_gamma   90.00
#
_symmetry.space_group_name_H-M   'P 1'
#
loop_
_entity.id
_entity.type
_entity.pdbx_description
1 polymer ?
#
loop_
_entity_poly.entity_id
_entity_poly.type
_entity_poly.pdbx_seq_one_letter_code
_entity_poly.pdbx_strand_id
1 'polypeptide(L)'
;MSSGRKKRVLFHSDSALAKTGFGRNSKEVLSYLYRTGKYEIFHYCCGTSKTDKNLNKTPWKSLGTMPNNRQELIKLNQDPHQGRDVSYGGYLINETIKECKPDVYIGVQDIWGLETSTKKEWFDKITSSVWTTLDSLPLYPNAIDIAKKIKNFWVWSSFAEKEFERLGIKGVKTVHGAINPENFNRLPDEARLTLRKRFNIEEDAFIIGFVFRNQLRKSVPNLIEGYAKWKEKYKPDKKTYLLFHTHWAEGWNIHRLCKEYKVPKDEVITTHICSKCKNYFIKPFKKQNDTCDICGSEKSQVTCSVSLGIEEKELNEVYNLMDVYCHPFTSGGQEIPIQEAKFTELITLVTNYSCGEESCEEGSGSIPLAWSEYREHGTQFRKASTCPIDISKSIEQVYRMTEEERSERGALSRKWAIDNFSIQKTGKILEDFIDNAPFADFDFESLTWKPRNPEAKIPNTPSDSEWLIYMYKNILNMDVCPENDGHKYWMNQIENKVPKKNIENFFRNKAREENKENIPFKIEDYLDKDDEGKRILVVMPGSIGDVFLSTSILKSLKSTYKDYNMYFATDPSYFEILEGNEYIHKVIPYNPKMDDLLWLEGRGDHKGFFEVAYLPYIGTQKIFNYQHNGKDKIALNLS
;
A
#
# COMPACT_ATOMS: atom_id res chain seq x y z
N MET A 1 1.43 -15.61 36.54
CA MET A 1 0.96 -16.86 35.87
C MET A 1 0.81 -16.53 34.40
N SER A 2 1.62 -17.14 33.54
CA SER A 2 1.51 -16.91 32.09
C SER A 2 0.17 -17.45 31.63
N SER A 3 -0.67 -16.60 31.06
CA SER A 3 -1.89 -17.05 30.37
C SER A 3 -1.42 -18.05 29.29
N GLY A 4 -2.00 -19.24 29.26
CA GLY A 4 -1.66 -20.29 28.28
C GLY A 4 -2.03 -19.96 26.82
N ARG A 5 -2.31 -18.67 26.51
CA ARG A 5 -2.57 -18.19 25.15
C ARG A 5 -1.31 -17.76 24.41
N LYS A 6 -1.30 -17.96 23.11
CA LYS A 6 -0.23 -17.42 22.25
C LYS A 6 -0.30 -15.89 22.18
N LYS A 7 0.85 -15.24 22.00
CA LYS A 7 0.88 -13.80 21.69
C LYS A 7 0.29 -13.55 20.33
N ARG A 8 -0.51 -12.51 20.23
CA ARG A 8 -1.15 -12.03 18.99
C ARG A 8 -0.28 -10.97 18.35
N VAL A 9 0.14 -11.22 17.13
CA VAL A 9 1.00 -10.33 16.35
C VAL A 9 0.23 -9.82 15.14
N LEU A 10 0.03 -8.50 15.05
CA LEU A 10 -0.49 -7.85 13.87
C LEU A 10 0.67 -7.29 13.04
N PHE A 11 0.90 -7.90 11.89
CA PHE A 11 1.91 -7.47 10.91
C PHE A 11 1.22 -6.69 9.80
N HIS A 12 1.55 -5.41 9.67
CA HIS A 12 0.92 -4.47 8.74
C HIS A 12 1.89 -4.10 7.62
N SER A 13 1.66 -4.59 6.41
CA SER A 13 2.54 -4.38 5.24
C SER A 13 1.83 -4.77 3.94
N ASP A 14 2.56 -4.77 2.82
CA ASP A 14 2.10 -5.37 1.58
C ASP A 14 1.77 -6.86 1.77
N SER A 15 0.80 -7.36 1.02
CA SER A 15 0.45 -8.79 1.02
C SER A 15 1.68 -9.67 0.79
N ALA A 16 1.82 -10.74 1.57
CA ALA A 16 2.86 -11.76 1.39
C ALA A 16 2.80 -12.48 0.02
N LEU A 17 1.73 -12.28 -0.73
CA LEU A 17 1.57 -12.79 -2.10
C LEU A 17 1.97 -11.75 -3.17
N ALA A 18 2.27 -10.51 -2.76
CA ALA A 18 2.69 -9.45 -3.67
C ALA A 18 4.17 -9.61 -4.04
N LYS A 19 4.50 -9.38 -5.32
CA LYS A 19 5.89 -9.43 -5.83
C LYS A 19 6.63 -8.10 -5.65
N THR A 20 6.27 -7.32 -4.63
CA THR A 20 6.96 -6.09 -4.22
C THR A 20 8.07 -6.39 -3.21
N GLY A 21 8.96 -5.43 -2.96
CA GLY A 21 9.99 -5.58 -1.92
C GLY A 21 9.39 -5.84 -0.52
N PHE A 22 8.38 -5.05 -0.14
CA PHE A 22 7.66 -5.24 1.12
C PHE A 22 6.88 -6.56 1.16
N GLY A 23 6.23 -6.97 0.05
CA GLY A 23 5.50 -8.22 -0.04
C GLY A 23 6.40 -9.45 0.13
N ARG A 24 7.59 -9.42 -0.48
CA ARG A 24 8.60 -10.48 -0.34
C ARG A 24 9.14 -10.54 1.09
N ASN A 25 9.44 -9.40 1.70
CA ASN A 25 9.80 -9.34 3.12
C ASN A 25 8.69 -9.90 4.01
N SER A 26 7.43 -9.51 3.76
CA SER A 26 6.26 -10.05 4.49
C SER A 26 6.18 -11.57 4.40
N LYS A 27 6.38 -12.13 3.19
CA LYS A 27 6.37 -13.58 2.96
C LYS A 27 7.42 -14.29 3.83
N GLU A 28 8.67 -13.83 3.78
CA GLU A 28 9.75 -14.48 4.50
C GLU A 28 9.59 -14.35 6.03
N VAL A 29 9.31 -13.14 6.52
CA VAL A 29 9.12 -12.87 7.95
C VAL A 29 7.94 -13.66 8.52
N LEU A 30 6.79 -13.59 7.88
CA LEU A 30 5.59 -14.27 8.38
C LEU A 30 5.72 -15.79 8.29
N SER A 31 6.38 -16.31 7.25
CA SER A 31 6.68 -17.75 7.13
C SER A 31 7.62 -18.22 8.25
N TYR A 32 8.64 -17.42 8.58
CA TYR A 32 9.55 -17.73 9.69
C TYR A 32 8.79 -17.76 11.02
N LEU A 33 8.07 -16.70 11.36
CA LEU A 33 7.32 -16.59 12.61
C LEU A 33 6.24 -17.67 12.72
N TYR A 34 5.55 -18.00 11.63
CA TYR A 34 4.53 -19.05 11.60
C TYR A 34 5.11 -20.43 11.91
N ARG A 35 6.26 -20.76 11.32
CA ARG A 35 6.95 -22.05 11.54
C ARG A 35 7.40 -22.26 13.00
N THR A 36 7.61 -21.18 13.78
CA THR A 36 7.92 -21.31 15.20
C THR A 36 6.76 -21.90 16.00
N GLY A 37 5.52 -21.78 15.52
CA GLY A 37 4.32 -22.21 16.22
C GLY A 37 3.97 -21.43 17.48
N LYS A 38 4.75 -20.38 17.83
CA LYS A 38 4.64 -19.63 19.10
C LYS A 38 3.51 -18.60 19.11
N TYR A 39 3.13 -18.04 17.93
CA TYR A 39 2.32 -16.85 17.82
C TYR A 39 1.00 -17.10 17.11
N GLU A 40 -0.01 -16.28 17.41
CA GLU A 40 -1.20 -16.10 16.60
C GLU A 40 -0.97 -14.90 15.68
N ILE A 41 -0.84 -15.15 14.37
CA ILE A 41 -0.39 -14.16 13.38
C ILE A 41 -1.60 -13.60 12.62
N PHE A 42 -1.68 -12.29 12.57
CA PHE A 42 -2.60 -11.51 11.73
C PHE A 42 -1.78 -10.68 10.76
N HIS A 43 -2.11 -10.73 9.48
CA HIS A 43 -1.46 -9.95 8.44
C HIS A 43 -2.42 -8.95 7.83
N TYR A 44 -2.20 -7.66 8.06
CA TYR A 44 -2.99 -6.56 7.53
C TYR A 44 -2.37 -6.08 6.22
N CYS A 45 -3.02 -6.43 5.10
CA CYS A 45 -2.47 -6.36 3.74
C CYS A 45 -2.80 -5.03 3.07
N CYS A 46 -1.82 -4.16 2.87
CA CYS A 46 -1.96 -2.90 2.15
C CYS A 46 -2.52 -3.10 0.73
N GLY A 47 -3.37 -2.18 0.28
CA GLY A 47 -3.93 -2.18 -1.07
C GLY A 47 -4.87 -3.35 -1.39
N THR A 48 -5.31 -4.10 -0.39
CA THR A 48 -6.11 -5.32 -0.57
C THR A 48 -7.53 -5.10 -0.04
N SER A 49 -8.56 -5.48 -0.79
CA SER A 49 -9.95 -5.44 -0.33
C SER A 49 -10.21 -6.47 0.77
N LYS A 50 -11.07 -6.13 1.74
CA LYS A 50 -11.53 -7.08 2.79
C LYS A 50 -12.10 -8.39 2.23
N THR A 51 -12.59 -8.41 0.98
CA THR A 51 -13.18 -9.59 0.32
C THR A 51 -12.27 -10.24 -0.71
N ASP A 52 -10.98 -9.87 -0.78
CA ASP A 52 -10.06 -10.48 -1.72
C ASP A 52 -9.87 -11.97 -1.40
N LYS A 53 -10.14 -12.82 -2.40
CA LYS A 53 -10.02 -14.29 -2.25
C LYS A 53 -8.59 -14.75 -1.93
N ASN A 54 -7.59 -13.94 -2.25
CA ASN A 54 -6.20 -14.25 -1.95
C ASN A 54 -5.88 -14.18 -0.45
N LEU A 55 -6.67 -13.47 0.35
CA LEU A 55 -6.50 -13.43 1.81
C LEU A 55 -6.55 -14.82 2.46
N ASN A 56 -7.26 -15.77 1.84
CA ASN A 56 -7.39 -17.14 2.34
C ASN A 56 -6.27 -18.09 1.85
N LYS A 57 -5.28 -17.59 1.10
CA LYS A 57 -4.18 -18.42 0.56
C LYS A 57 -2.95 -18.52 1.46
N THR A 58 -2.96 -17.85 2.59
CA THR A 58 -1.88 -17.87 3.57
C THR A 58 -2.25 -18.73 4.78
N PRO A 59 -1.29 -19.37 5.46
CA PRO A 59 -1.59 -20.21 6.62
C PRO A 59 -1.93 -19.42 7.90
N TRP A 60 -1.70 -18.12 7.91
CA TRP A 60 -2.10 -17.17 8.95
C TRP A 60 -3.33 -16.37 8.52
N LYS A 61 -3.97 -15.67 9.46
CA LYS A 61 -5.14 -14.84 9.17
C LYS A 61 -4.70 -13.55 8.46
N SER A 62 -5.07 -13.40 7.19
CA SER A 62 -4.85 -12.17 6.43
C SER A 62 -6.11 -11.31 6.35
N LEU A 63 -5.93 -9.99 6.45
CA LEU A 63 -6.99 -8.98 6.49
C LEU A 63 -6.68 -7.90 5.45
N GLY A 64 -7.71 -7.43 4.75
CA GLY A 64 -7.55 -6.36 3.77
C GLY A 64 -7.72 -4.98 4.38
N THR A 65 -6.98 -4.00 3.85
CA THR A 65 -7.01 -2.59 4.29
C THR A 65 -8.15 -1.79 3.69
N MET A 66 -8.70 -2.22 2.55
CA MET A 66 -9.70 -1.46 1.81
C MET A 66 -11.11 -1.97 2.10
N PRO A 67 -12.09 -1.06 2.28
CA PRO A 67 -13.49 -1.43 2.46
C PRO A 67 -14.06 -2.16 1.23
N ASN A 68 -15.15 -2.90 1.43
CA ASN A 68 -15.79 -3.69 0.37
C ASN A 68 -16.71 -2.85 -0.52
N ASN A 69 -17.19 -1.74 -0.01
CA ASN A 69 -18.16 -0.91 -0.70
C ASN A 69 -17.47 -0.08 -1.78
N ARG A 70 -17.82 -0.35 -3.05
CA ARG A 70 -17.24 0.36 -4.20
C ARG A 70 -17.58 1.86 -4.18
N GLN A 71 -18.76 2.25 -3.72
CA GLN A 71 -19.16 3.66 -3.66
C GLN A 71 -18.38 4.40 -2.57
N GLU A 72 -18.18 3.76 -1.42
CA GLU A 72 -17.34 4.25 -0.35
C GLU A 72 -15.89 4.47 -0.83
N LEU A 73 -15.31 3.48 -1.53
CA LEU A 73 -13.99 3.60 -2.15
C LEU A 73 -13.89 4.76 -3.15
N ILE A 74 -14.92 4.96 -3.98
CA ILE A 74 -14.94 6.06 -4.93
C ILE A 74 -14.97 7.41 -4.18
N LYS A 75 -15.81 7.54 -3.14
CA LYS A 75 -15.87 8.74 -2.30
C LYS A 75 -14.54 9.04 -1.63
N LEU A 76 -13.94 8.04 -0.99
CA LEU A 76 -12.66 8.17 -0.29
C LEU A 76 -11.49 8.50 -1.24
N ASN A 77 -11.52 8.00 -2.47
CA ASN A 77 -10.49 8.28 -3.49
C ASN A 77 -10.66 9.66 -4.17
N GLN A 78 -11.73 10.40 -3.91
CA GLN A 78 -11.86 11.79 -4.40
C GLN A 78 -10.81 12.71 -3.75
N ASP A 79 -10.41 12.42 -2.50
CA ASP A 79 -9.28 13.05 -1.85
C ASP A 79 -8.05 12.12 -1.92
N PRO A 80 -6.95 12.53 -2.59
CA PRO A 80 -5.74 11.72 -2.71
C PRO A 80 -5.12 11.33 -1.36
N HIS A 81 -5.28 12.17 -0.32
CA HIS A 81 -4.78 11.85 1.02
C HIS A 81 -5.61 10.76 1.68
N GLN A 82 -6.96 10.85 1.60
CA GLN A 82 -7.85 9.81 2.10
C GLN A 82 -7.69 8.50 1.32
N GLY A 83 -7.60 8.57 -0.01
CA GLY A 83 -7.36 7.38 -0.85
C GLY A 83 -6.06 6.66 -0.51
N ARG A 84 -5.01 7.42 -0.20
CA ARG A 84 -3.75 6.86 0.30
C ARG A 84 -3.94 6.20 1.67
N ASP A 85 -4.55 6.89 2.63
CA ASP A 85 -4.80 6.37 3.97
C ASP A 85 -5.63 5.07 3.94
N VAL A 86 -6.63 4.99 3.09
CA VAL A 86 -7.42 3.78 2.83
C VAL A 86 -6.54 2.65 2.30
N SER A 87 -5.74 2.91 1.27
CA SER A 87 -4.90 1.89 0.64
C SER A 87 -3.86 1.33 1.61
N TYR A 88 -3.29 2.18 2.45
CA TYR A 88 -2.28 1.79 3.45
C TYR A 88 -2.87 1.46 4.83
N GLY A 89 -4.19 1.36 4.95
CA GLY A 89 -4.87 0.76 6.09
C GLY A 89 -5.19 1.69 7.24
N GLY A 90 -4.78 2.96 7.23
CA GLY A 90 -5.06 3.91 8.31
C GLY A 90 -6.55 4.13 8.56
N TYR A 91 -7.36 4.05 7.50
CA TYR A 91 -8.81 4.19 7.58
C TYR A 91 -9.48 3.11 8.43
N LEU A 92 -9.12 1.83 8.26
CA LEU A 92 -9.73 0.69 8.96
C LEU A 92 -8.89 0.16 10.13
N ILE A 93 -7.78 0.83 10.47
CA ILE A 93 -6.85 0.29 11.47
C ILE A 93 -7.48 0.06 12.85
N ASN A 94 -8.33 0.96 13.33
CA ASN A 94 -8.97 0.80 14.64
C ASN A 94 -9.92 -0.42 14.67
N GLU A 95 -10.68 -0.68 13.59
CA GLU A 95 -11.51 -1.89 13.47
C GLU A 95 -10.64 -3.14 13.51
N THR A 96 -9.52 -3.12 12.76
CA THR A 96 -8.58 -4.24 12.69
C THR A 96 -7.92 -4.50 14.04
N ILE A 97 -7.48 -3.47 14.75
CA ILE A 97 -6.91 -3.57 16.10
C ILE A 97 -7.94 -4.13 17.08
N LYS A 98 -9.19 -3.67 17.00
CA LYS A 98 -10.28 -4.20 17.83
C LYS A 98 -10.56 -5.67 17.53
N GLU A 99 -10.59 -6.07 16.26
CA GLU A 99 -10.83 -7.45 15.85
C GLU A 99 -9.70 -8.39 16.30
N CYS A 100 -8.44 -8.00 16.04
CA CYS A 100 -7.28 -8.83 16.30
C CYS A 100 -6.85 -8.84 17.77
N LYS A 101 -7.08 -7.74 18.49
CA LYS A 101 -6.63 -7.53 19.88
C LYS A 101 -5.15 -7.90 20.04
N PRO A 102 -4.24 -7.27 19.27
CA PRO A 102 -2.85 -7.69 19.21
C PRO A 102 -2.08 -7.32 20.48
N ASP A 103 -1.14 -8.18 20.88
CA ASP A 103 -0.14 -7.86 21.91
C ASP A 103 1.02 -7.05 21.30
N VAL A 104 1.30 -7.31 20.01
CA VAL A 104 2.39 -6.68 19.27
C VAL A 104 1.88 -6.21 17.91
N TYR A 105 2.18 -4.96 17.57
CA TYR A 105 1.99 -4.38 16.25
C TYR A 105 3.33 -4.12 15.58
N ILE A 106 3.51 -4.59 14.34
CA ILE A 106 4.69 -4.37 13.53
C ILE A 106 4.25 -3.74 12.20
N GLY A 107 4.44 -2.44 12.05
CA GLY A 107 4.15 -1.72 10.81
C GLY A 107 5.38 -1.67 9.90
N VAL A 108 5.27 -2.22 8.68
CA VAL A 108 6.37 -2.34 7.72
C VAL A 108 5.97 -1.71 6.40
N GLN A 109 6.32 -0.44 6.21
CA GLN A 109 5.96 0.31 5.00
C GLN A 109 6.79 1.60 4.90
N ASP A 110 6.70 2.29 3.78
CA ASP A 110 7.15 3.68 3.72
C ASP A 110 6.48 4.50 4.83
N ILE A 111 7.22 5.42 5.44
CA ILE A 111 6.79 6.13 6.65
C ILE A 111 5.42 6.83 6.50
N TRP A 112 5.15 7.40 5.34
CA TRP A 112 3.88 8.06 5.04
C TRP A 112 2.67 7.10 5.00
N GLY A 113 2.91 5.80 4.80
CA GLY A 113 1.87 4.74 4.87
C GLY A 113 1.54 4.32 6.31
N LEU A 114 2.42 4.60 7.28
CA LEU A 114 2.24 4.24 8.69
C LEU A 114 1.86 5.43 9.58
N GLU A 115 1.93 6.65 9.05
CA GLU A 115 1.74 7.89 9.82
C GLU A 115 0.42 7.91 10.60
N THR A 116 -0.68 7.48 9.99
CA THR A 116 -1.99 7.42 10.65
C THR A 116 -1.99 6.45 11.83
N SER A 117 -1.36 5.29 11.69
CA SER A 117 -1.26 4.29 12.77
C SER A 117 -0.50 4.82 13.97
N THR A 118 0.60 5.57 13.75
CA THR A 118 1.42 6.14 14.84
C THR A 118 0.73 7.22 15.67
N LYS A 119 -0.38 7.78 15.16
CA LYS A 119 -1.19 8.80 15.83
C LYS A 119 -2.38 8.23 16.60
N LYS A 120 -2.62 6.91 16.53
CA LYS A 120 -3.75 6.27 17.21
C LYS A 120 -3.44 6.02 18.68
N GLU A 121 -4.48 6.14 19.53
CA GLU A 121 -4.36 6.00 20.98
C GLU A 121 -3.81 4.65 21.46
N TRP A 122 -4.05 3.57 20.72
CA TRP A 122 -3.56 2.23 21.03
C TRP A 122 -2.07 2.06 20.76
N PHE A 123 -1.46 2.89 19.89
CA PHE A 123 -0.09 2.66 19.38
C PHE A 123 0.94 2.60 20.50
N ASP A 124 0.83 3.49 21.49
CA ASP A 124 1.73 3.52 22.66
C ASP A 124 1.24 2.63 23.83
N LYS A 125 0.04 2.05 23.73
CA LYS A 125 -0.56 1.23 24.78
C LYS A 125 -0.29 -0.26 24.59
N ILE A 126 0.04 -0.68 23.38
CA ILE A 126 0.53 -2.02 23.06
C ILE A 126 1.99 -1.94 22.60
N THR A 127 2.68 -3.08 22.52
CA THR A 127 4.05 -3.09 21.99
C THR A 127 4.01 -2.84 20.48
N SER A 128 4.37 -1.64 20.04
CA SER A 128 4.31 -1.24 18.63
C SER A 128 5.68 -0.89 18.07
N SER A 129 5.88 -1.16 16.78
CA SER A 129 7.06 -0.73 16.03
C SER A 129 6.70 -0.14 14.67
N VAL A 130 7.51 0.80 14.20
CA VAL A 130 7.59 1.25 12.81
C VAL A 130 8.87 0.69 12.22
N TRP A 131 8.77 0.05 11.06
CA TRP A 131 9.88 -0.52 10.31
C TRP A 131 9.81 -0.02 8.86
N THR A 132 10.62 0.99 8.54
CA THR A 132 10.47 1.79 7.32
C THR A 132 11.75 1.89 6.51
N THR A 133 11.62 2.31 5.25
CA THR A 133 12.74 2.62 4.36
C THR A 133 12.95 4.14 4.30
N LEU A 134 14.20 4.58 4.47
CA LEU A 134 14.60 5.98 4.31
C LEU A 134 15.89 6.00 3.47
N ASP A 135 15.83 6.59 2.31
CA ASP A 135 16.80 6.39 1.24
C ASP A 135 17.57 7.64 0.82
N SER A 136 17.20 8.81 1.34
CA SER A 136 17.71 10.10 0.82
C SER A 136 17.94 11.11 1.92
N LEU A 137 18.83 12.07 1.67
CA LEU A 137 19.12 13.18 2.57
C LEU A 137 18.63 14.50 1.96
N PRO A 138 18.18 15.46 2.82
CA PRO A 138 17.89 15.28 4.26
C PRO A 138 16.80 14.24 4.49
N LEU A 139 16.75 13.63 5.67
CA LEU A 139 15.66 12.71 6.02
C LEU A 139 14.31 13.42 5.97
N TYR A 140 13.28 12.68 5.62
CA TYR A 140 11.92 13.21 5.54
C TYR A 140 11.44 13.73 6.91
N PRO A 141 10.96 14.99 7.02
CA PRO A 141 10.64 15.60 8.31
C PRO A 141 9.68 14.79 9.18
N ASN A 142 8.63 14.22 8.58
CA ASN A 142 7.68 13.37 9.33
C ASN A 142 8.35 12.12 9.93
N ALA A 143 9.35 11.55 9.25
CA ALA A 143 10.10 10.42 9.80
C ALA A 143 10.88 10.83 11.05
N ILE A 144 11.47 12.02 11.03
CA ILE A 144 12.19 12.60 12.17
C ILE A 144 11.23 12.83 13.35
N ASP A 145 10.06 13.39 13.09
CA ASP A 145 9.06 13.70 14.13
C ASP A 145 8.48 12.43 14.75
N ILE A 146 8.22 11.40 13.94
CA ILE A 146 7.75 10.10 14.41
C ILE A 146 8.86 9.40 15.22
N ALA A 147 10.10 9.36 14.73
CA ALA A 147 11.21 8.72 15.41
C ALA A 147 11.51 9.31 16.79
N LYS A 148 11.27 10.61 16.99
CA LYS A 148 11.39 11.28 18.30
C LYS A 148 10.30 10.85 19.30
N LYS A 149 9.14 10.42 18.83
CA LYS A 149 7.96 10.13 19.66
C LYS A 149 7.81 8.66 20.00
N ILE A 150 8.20 7.75 19.10
CA ILE A 150 7.97 6.32 19.28
C ILE A 150 9.20 5.56 19.79
N LYS A 151 8.96 4.51 20.57
CA LYS A 151 10.02 3.74 21.23
C LYS A 151 10.78 2.83 20.26
N ASN A 152 10.09 2.21 19.30
CA ASN A 152 10.66 1.20 18.40
C ASN A 152 10.57 1.68 16.96
N PHE A 153 11.52 2.50 16.55
CA PHE A 153 11.66 2.97 15.18
C PHE A 153 12.82 2.23 14.51
N TRP A 154 12.51 1.44 13.48
CA TRP A 154 13.50 0.66 12.73
C TRP A 154 13.59 1.11 11.29
N VAL A 155 14.80 1.08 10.78
CA VAL A 155 15.12 1.42 9.38
C VAL A 155 15.76 0.22 8.68
N TRP A 156 15.58 0.14 7.37
CA TRP A 156 16.05 -1.00 6.58
C TRP A 156 17.55 -0.94 6.26
N SER A 157 18.21 0.20 6.43
CA SER A 157 19.63 0.36 6.17
C SER A 157 20.33 1.22 7.22
N SER A 158 21.61 0.92 7.46
CA SER A 158 22.48 1.67 8.37
C SER A 158 22.70 3.12 7.95
N PHE A 159 22.51 3.43 6.68
CA PHE A 159 22.54 4.81 6.16
C PHE A 159 21.57 5.74 6.88
N ALA A 160 20.33 5.29 7.07
CA ALA A 160 19.32 6.08 7.76
C ALA A 160 19.60 6.17 9.28
N GLU A 161 20.04 5.08 9.92
CA GLU A 161 20.40 5.06 11.35
C GLU A 161 21.54 6.06 11.62
N LYS A 162 22.62 6.04 10.84
CA LYS A 162 23.75 6.98 10.94
C LYS A 162 23.28 8.44 10.81
N GLU A 163 22.31 8.72 9.95
CA GLU A 163 21.79 10.09 9.79
C GLU A 163 20.93 10.51 10.98
N PHE A 164 20.12 9.62 11.56
CA PHE A 164 19.41 9.90 12.81
C PHE A 164 20.37 10.17 13.97
N GLU A 165 21.44 9.39 14.08
CA GLU A 165 22.51 9.61 15.08
C GLU A 165 23.18 10.98 14.89
N ARG A 166 23.50 11.36 13.65
CA ARG A 166 24.06 12.68 13.30
C ARG A 166 23.11 13.83 13.68
N LEU A 167 21.79 13.59 13.62
CA LEU A 167 20.77 14.56 14.06
C LEU A 167 20.54 14.51 15.60
N GLY A 168 21.29 13.70 16.34
CA GLY A 168 21.15 13.55 17.80
C GLY A 168 19.92 12.76 18.24
N ILE A 169 19.27 12.02 17.34
CA ILE A 169 18.10 11.19 17.62
C ILE A 169 18.58 9.76 17.92
N LYS A 170 18.41 9.34 19.17
CA LYS A 170 18.82 8.02 19.65
C LYS A 170 17.67 7.03 19.63
N GLY A 171 17.99 5.73 19.55
CA GLY A 171 17.01 4.63 19.66
C GLY A 171 16.46 4.13 18.33
N VAL A 172 16.78 4.80 17.22
CA VAL A 172 16.58 4.24 15.88
C VAL A 172 17.55 3.06 15.68
N LYS A 173 17.09 1.97 15.10
CA LYS A 173 17.90 0.76 14.87
C LYS A 173 17.76 0.27 13.45
N THR A 174 18.84 -0.22 12.90
CA THR A 174 18.82 -0.95 11.64
C THR A 174 18.32 -2.36 11.85
N VAL A 175 17.22 -2.69 11.18
CA VAL A 175 16.70 -4.04 11.00
C VAL A 175 16.50 -4.24 9.52
N HIS A 176 17.33 -5.06 8.90
CA HIS A 176 17.27 -5.28 7.46
C HIS A 176 16.02 -6.05 7.05
N GLY A 177 15.47 -5.73 5.87
CA GLY A 177 14.44 -6.54 5.25
C GLY A 177 14.97 -7.94 4.93
N ALA A 178 14.16 -8.95 5.25
CA ALA A 178 14.59 -10.34 5.22
C ALA A 178 14.56 -10.96 3.81
N ILE A 179 15.56 -11.77 3.51
CA ILE A 179 15.63 -12.61 2.30
C ILE A 179 15.97 -14.03 2.74
N ASN A 180 15.35 -15.01 2.09
CA ASN A 180 15.68 -16.41 2.34
C ASN A 180 16.90 -16.83 1.49
N PRO A 181 18.06 -17.11 2.09
CA PRO A 181 19.25 -17.52 1.35
C PRO A 181 19.14 -18.89 0.68
N GLU A 182 18.12 -19.70 1.03
CA GLU A 182 17.86 -20.99 0.37
C GLU A 182 17.26 -20.82 -1.04
N ASN A 183 16.58 -19.68 -1.30
CA ASN A 183 15.98 -19.38 -2.60
C ASN A 183 17.01 -18.89 -3.62
N PHE A 184 18.16 -18.42 -3.16
CA PHE A 184 19.22 -17.83 -3.98
C PHE A 184 20.57 -18.46 -3.62
N ASN A 185 21.13 -19.18 -4.57
CA ASN A 185 22.40 -19.89 -4.42
C ASN A 185 23.12 -20.01 -5.77
N ARG A 186 24.43 -20.17 -5.73
CA ARG A 186 25.22 -20.52 -6.90
C ARG A 186 24.87 -21.95 -7.32
N LEU A 187 24.50 -22.11 -8.58
CA LEU A 187 24.28 -23.43 -9.17
C LEU A 187 25.64 -24.06 -9.58
N PRO A 188 25.74 -25.40 -9.62
CA PRO A 188 26.90 -26.08 -10.16
C PRO A 188 27.22 -25.61 -11.60
N ASP A 189 28.49 -25.59 -11.98
CA ASP A 189 28.91 -25.06 -13.28
C ASP A 189 28.29 -25.80 -14.47
N GLU A 190 28.10 -27.10 -14.36
CA GLU A 190 27.36 -27.90 -15.38
C GLU A 190 25.91 -27.41 -15.56
N ALA A 191 25.23 -27.04 -14.47
CA ALA A 191 23.86 -26.50 -14.52
C ALA A 191 23.87 -25.10 -15.15
N ARG A 192 24.86 -24.27 -14.84
CA ARG A 192 25.04 -22.95 -15.44
C ARG A 192 25.29 -23.04 -16.94
N LEU A 193 26.15 -23.96 -17.39
CA LEU A 193 26.38 -24.24 -18.82
C LEU A 193 25.12 -24.74 -19.52
N THR A 194 24.34 -25.60 -18.86
CA THR A 194 23.04 -26.07 -19.37
C THR A 194 22.07 -24.94 -19.58
N LEU A 195 22.00 -23.98 -18.61
CA LEU A 195 21.16 -22.78 -18.75
C LEU A 195 21.62 -21.90 -19.93
N ARG A 196 22.94 -21.68 -20.13
CA ARG A 196 23.45 -20.92 -21.26
C ARG A 196 23.06 -21.57 -22.60
N LYS A 197 23.20 -22.89 -22.71
CA LYS A 197 22.75 -23.66 -23.89
C LYS A 197 21.24 -23.52 -24.13
N ARG A 198 20.44 -23.64 -23.07
CA ARG A 198 18.98 -23.47 -23.16
C ARG A 198 18.57 -22.15 -23.79
N PHE A 199 19.31 -21.07 -23.54
CA PHE A 199 19.01 -19.72 -24.02
C PHE A 199 19.85 -19.27 -25.20
N ASN A 200 20.61 -20.19 -25.84
CA ASN A 200 21.51 -19.90 -26.96
C ASN A 200 22.53 -18.79 -26.64
N ILE A 201 23.12 -18.86 -25.45
CA ILE A 201 24.19 -17.99 -24.99
C ILE A 201 25.51 -18.79 -25.12
N GLU A 202 26.55 -18.16 -25.62
CA GLU A 202 27.88 -18.78 -25.74
C GLU A 202 28.42 -19.17 -24.35
N GLU A 203 29.05 -20.35 -24.26
CA GLU A 203 29.49 -20.91 -22.98
C GLU A 203 30.51 -20.01 -22.26
N ASP A 204 31.39 -19.35 -23.02
CA ASP A 204 32.44 -18.46 -22.53
C ASP A 204 32.07 -16.97 -22.53
N ALA A 205 30.81 -16.62 -22.89
CA ALA A 205 30.34 -15.23 -22.89
C ALA A 205 30.47 -14.61 -21.50
N PHE A 206 30.75 -13.29 -21.47
CA PHE A 206 30.76 -12.52 -20.22
C PHE A 206 29.48 -11.69 -20.08
N ILE A 207 28.72 -11.92 -19.02
CA ILE A 207 27.38 -11.38 -18.82
C ILE A 207 27.35 -10.43 -17.63
N ILE A 208 27.06 -9.15 -17.91
CA ILE A 208 26.80 -8.14 -16.88
C ILE A 208 25.30 -8.10 -16.64
N GLY A 209 24.86 -8.43 -15.43
CA GLY A 209 23.46 -8.49 -15.07
C GLY A 209 22.94 -7.31 -14.29
N PHE A 210 21.64 -7.00 -14.47
CA PHE A 210 20.91 -6.02 -13.70
C PHE A 210 19.45 -6.45 -13.55
N VAL A 211 19.02 -6.72 -12.32
CA VAL A 211 17.64 -7.06 -11.92
C VAL A 211 17.02 -5.83 -11.27
N PHE A 212 15.96 -5.28 -11.86
CA PHE A 212 15.39 -4.02 -11.38
C PHE A 212 13.96 -3.80 -11.89
N ARG A 213 13.18 -3.02 -11.15
CA ARG A 213 12.00 -2.37 -11.72
C ARG A 213 12.47 -1.14 -12.50
N ASN A 214 12.05 -0.99 -13.76
CA ASN A 214 12.50 0.11 -14.62
C ASN A 214 11.92 1.46 -14.15
N GLN A 215 12.56 2.03 -13.14
CA GLN A 215 12.25 3.34 -12.55
C GLN A 215 13.41 4.30 -12.79
N LEU A 216 13.12 5.60 -12.79
CA LEU A 216 14.14 6.64 -13.06
C LEU A 216 15.34 6.53 -12.10
N ARG A 217 15.11 6.19 -10.83
CA ARG A 217 16.16 6.04 -9.82
C ARG A 217 17.14 4.89 -10.05
N LYS A 218 16.91 4.03 -11.04
CA LYS A 218 17.76 2.86 -11.34
C LYS A 218 18.91 3.15 -12.31
N SER A 219 19.21 4.39 -12.61
CA SER A 219 20.40 4.85 -13.35
C SER A 219 20.78 3.99 -14.56
N VAL A 220 19.79 3.46 -15.30
CA VAL A 220 19.98 2.62 -16.49
C VAL A 220 20.87 3.29 -17.54
N PRO A 221 20.74 4.61 -17.81
CA PRO A 221 21.64 5.31 -18.75
C PRO A 221 23.10 5.17 -18.37
N ASN A 222 23.44 5.29 -17.08
CA ASN A 222 24.82 5.23 -16.60
C ASN A 222 25.44 3.83 -16.82
N LEU A 223 24.63 2.75 -16.63
CA LEU A 223 25.10 1.38 -16.91
C LEU A 223 25.34 1.16 -18.41
N ILE A 224 24.39 1.56 -19.27
CA ILE A 224 24.52 1.37 -20.72
C ILE A 224 25.71 2.18 -21.26
N GLU A 225 25.89 3.43 -20.81
CA GLU A 225 27.05 4.26 -21.14
C GLU A 225 28.35 3.63 -20.63
N GLY A 226 28.37 3.16 -19.39
CA GLY A 226 29.53 2.49 -18.79
C GLY A 226 29.95 1.23 -19.56
N TYR A 227 28.98 0.41 -19.96
CA TYR A 227 29.21 -0.76 -20.82
C TYR A 227 29.76 -0.38 -22.19
N ALA A 228 29.18 0.61 -22.84
CA ALA A 228 29.65 1.08 -24.13
C ALA A 228 31.11 1.60 -24.07
N LYS A 229 31.43 2.40 -23.06
CA LYS A 229 32.80 2.90 -22.80
C LYS A 229 33.79 1.77 -22.50
N TRP A 230 33.35 0.74 -21.77
CA TRP A 230 34.17 -0.44 -21.51
C TRP A 230 34.52 -1.17 -22.80
N LYS A 231 33.56 -1.45 -23.65
CA LYS A 231 33.77 -2.13 -24.94
C LYS A 231 34.68 -1.31 -25.87
N GLU A 232 34.45 -0.01 -25.97
CA GLU A 232 35.25 0.86 -26.82
C GLU A 232 36.73 0.89 -26.39
N LYS A 233 36.94 1.04 -25.07
CA LYS A 233 38.27 1.20 -24.50
C LYS A 233 39.08 -0.10 -24.42
N TYR A 234 38.43 -1.16 -23.89
CA TYR A 234 39.16 -2.37 -23.50
C TYR A 234 39.01 -3.51 -24.51
N LYS A 235 38.05 -3.43 -25.44
CA LYS A 235 37.85 -4.38 -26.56
C LYS A 235 37.90 -5.84 -26.10
N PRO A 236 36.96 -6.28 -25.23
CA PRO A 236 36.95 -7.65 -24.71
C PRO A 236 36.97 -8.67 -25.86
N ASP A 237 37.71 -9.74 -25.67
CA ASP A 237 37.91 -10.80 -26.65
C ASP A 237 36.73 -11.82 -26.67
N LYS A 238 35.95 -11.89 -25.59
CA LYS A 238 34.77 -12.75 -25.50
C LYS A 238 33.52 -12.02 -25.99
N LYS A 239 32.51 -12.78 -26.37
CA LYS A 239 31.16 -12.24 -26.54
C LYS A 239 30.64 -11.70 -25.19
N THR A 240 29.98 -10.56 -25.24
CA THR A 240 29.51 -9.86 -24.01
C THR A 240 28.04 -9.53 -24.10
N TYR A 241 27.35 -9.59 -22.96
CA TYR A 241 25.93 -9.26 -22.86
C TYR A 241 25.63 -8.37 -21.66
N LEU A 242 24.65 -7.47 -21.85
CA LEU A 242 23.87 -6.88 -20.75
C LEU A 242 22.60 -7.72 -20.56
N LEU A 243 22.42 -8.33 -19.41
CA LEU A 243 21.22 -9.08 -19.06
C LEU A 243 20.33 -8.22 -18.14
N PHE A 244 19.20 -7.77 -18.67
CA PHE A 244 18.23 -6.96 -17.93
C PHE A 244 17.00 -7.78 -17.55
N HIS A 245 16.80 -8.01 -16.26
CA HIS A 245 15.55 -8.55 -15.76
C HIS A 245 14.64 -7.39 -15.32
N THR A 246 13.78 -6.92 -16.23
CA THR A 246 12.93 -5.74 -16.02
C THR A 246 11.77 -5.67 -17.01
N HIS A 247 10.78 -4.81 -16.70
CA HIS A 247 9.70 -4.48 -17.64
C HIS A 247 10.11 -3.29 -18.52
N TRP A 248 10.20 -3.51 -19.82
CA TRP A 248 10.68 -2.51 -20.78
C TRP A 248 9.69 -1.39 -21.10
N ALA A 249 8.40 -1.59 -20.78
CA ALA A 249 7.35 -0.58 -21.03
C ALA A 249 7.22 0.48 -19.92
N GLU A 250 8.02 0.39 -18.87
CA GLU A 250 8.06 1.37 -17.77
C GLU A 250 9.35 2.20 -17.83
N GLY A 251 9.36 3.38 -17.23
CA GLY A 251 10.53 4.18 -16.88
C GLY A 251 11.43 4.55 -18.08
N TRP A 252 12.70 4.14 -18.02
CA TRP A 252 13.69 4.47 -19.06
C TRP A 252 13.40 3.77 -20.39
N ASN A 253 13.50 4.52 -21.49
CA ASN A 253 13.45 3.95 -22.84
C ASN A 253 14.80 3.27 -23.17
N ILE A 254 14.95 2.02 -22.76
CA ILE A 254 16.19 1.23 -22.91
C ILE A 254 16.61 1.13 -24.39
N HIS A 255 15.65 0.99 -25.30
CA HIS A 255 15.90 0.94 -26.74
C HIS A 255 16.57 2.20 -27.27
N ARG A 256 16.07 3.38 -26.84
CA ARG A 256 16.64 4.68 -27.22
C ARG A 256 18.04 4.83 -26.66
N LEU A 257 18.26 4.45 -25.40
CA LEU A 257 19.57 4.51 -24.76
C LEU A 257 20.60 3.61 -25.46
N CYS A 258 20.24 2.37 -25.80
CA CYS A 258 21.15 1.49 -26.57
C CYS A 258 21.52 2.10 -27.92
N LYS A 259 20.57 2.74 -28.63
CA LYS A 259 20.85 3.43 -29.88
C LYS A 259 21.76 4.63 -29.68
N GLU A 260 21.55 5.43 -28.66
CA GLU A 260 22.33 6.62 -28.30
C GLU A 260 23.78 6.25 -28.02
N TYR A 261 24.01 5.24 -27.19
CA TYR A 261 25.35 4.77 -26.84
C TYR A 261 25.94 3.71 -27.81
N LYS A 262 25.27 3.45 -28.93
CA LYS A 262 25.70 2.49 -29.98
C LYS A 262 25.93 1.07 -29.47
N VAL A 263 25.15 0.63 -28.47
CA VAL A 263 25.16 -0.74 -28.00
C VAL A 263 24.32 -1.59 -28.96
N PRO A 264 24.87 -2.69 -29.52
CA PRO A 264 24.14 -3.58 -30.42
C PRO A 264 22.93 -4.21 -29.72
N LYS A 265 21.80 -4.29 -30.43
CA LYS A 265 20.53 -4.80 -29.84
C LYS A 265 20.61 -6.27 -29.42
N ASP A 266 21.41 -7.06 -30.10
CA ASP A 266 21.64 -8.47 -29.83
C ASP A 266 22.52 -8.70 -28.59
N GLU A 267 23.22 -7.68 -28.13
CA GLU A 267 24.00 -7.71 -26.89
C GLU A 267 23.19 -7.37 -25.63
N VAL A 268 21.96 -6.87 -25.78
CA VAL A 268 21.07 -6.60 -24.64
C VAL A 268 19.97 -7.64 -24.61
N ILE A 269 20.15 -8.63 -23.76
CA ILE A 269 19.21 -9.72 -23.54
C ILE A 269 18.31 -9.42 -22.33
N THR A 270 17.10 -9.92 -22.35
CA THR A 270 16.14 -9.69 -21.27
C THR A 270 15.28 -10.92 -21.00
N THR A 271 14.74 -10.98 -19.79
CA THR A 271 13.83 -12.03 -19.39
C THR A 271 12.41 -11.74 -19.89
N HIS A 272 11.85 -12.67 -20.64
CA HIS A 272 10.47 -12.70 -21.08
C HIS A 272 9.70 -13.80 -20.37
N ILE A 273 8.38 -13.62 -20.22
CA ILE A 273 7.47 -14.63 -19.70
C ILE A 273 6.23 -14.70 -20.60
N CYS A 274 5.73 -15.91 -20.81
CA CYS A 274 4.44 -16.11 -21.48
C CYS A 274 3.28 -15.99 -20.49
N SER A 275 2.31 -15.13 -20.75
CA SER A 275 1.12 -14.95 -19.91
C SER A 275 0.21 -16.20 -19.89
N LYS A 276 0.32 -17.07 -20.87
CA LYS A 276 -0.48 -18.29 -21.02
C LYS A 276 0.20 -19.53 -20.44
N CYS A 277 1.35 -19.96 -20.98
CA CYS A 277 2.03 -21.17 -20.53
C CYS A 277 2.99 -20.96 -19.37
N LYS A 278 3.22 -19.72 -18.95
CA LYS A 278 4.13 -19.33 -17.87
C LYS A 278 5.61 -19.66 -18.08
N ASN A 279 5.99 -20.24 -19.19
CA ASN A 279 7.40 -20.46 -19.51
C ASN A 279 8.12 -19.13 -19.69
N TYR A 280 9.38 -19.07 -19.25
CA TYR A 280 10.22 -17.90 -19.41
C TYR A 280 11.35 -18.13 -20.42
N PHE A 281 11.86 -17.02 -20.96
CA PHE A 281 12.88 -16.97 -22.00
C PHE A 281 13.88 -15.86 -21.71
N ILE A 282 15.11 -16.05 -22.15
CA ILE A 282 16.13 -14.99 -22.15
C ILE A 282 16.61 -14.83 -23.57
N LYS A 283 16.34 -13.67 -24.15
CA LYS A 283 16.69 -13.30 -25.52
C LYS A 283 16.67 -11.78 -25.70
N PRO A 284 17.24 -11.26 -26.82
CA PRO A 284 17.12 -9.84 -27.12
C PRO A 284 15.67 -9.36 -27.20
N PHE A 285 15.42 -8.16 -26.69
CA PHE A 285 14.09 -7.55 -26.75
C PHE A 285 13.75 -7.14 -28.18
N LYS A 286 12.66 -7.65 -28.72
CA LYS A 286 12.09 -7.25 -30.01
C LYS A 286 10.90 -6.31 -29.84
N LYS A 287 9.87 -6.77 -29.15
CA LYS A 287 8.63 -6.02 -28.84
C LYS A 287 7.93 -6.63 -27.64
N GLN A 288 7.02 -5.87 -27.03
CA GLN A 288 6.04 -6.39 -26.09
C GLN A 288 4.92 -7.11 -26.83
N ASN A 289 4.24 -8.03 -26.14
CA ASN A 289 3.11 -8.79 -26.68
C ASN A 289 3.51 -9.59 -27.96
N ASP A 290 4.65 -10.27 -27.92
CA ASP A 290 5.10 -11.14 -29.00
C ASP A 290 4.40 -12.52 -28.93
N THR A 291 4.55 -13.32 -29.97
CA THR A 291 4.08 -14.71 -29.99
C THR A 291 5.02 -15.58 -29.14
N CYS A 292 4.45 -16.46 -28.33
CA CYS A 292 5.25 -17.35 -27.49
C CYS A 292 5.94 -18.44 -28.33
N ASP A 293 7.25 -18.60 -28.17
CA ASP A 293 8.06 -19.56 -28.90
C ASP A 293 7.75 -21.02 -28.53
N ILE A 294 7.10 -21.28 -27.37
CA ILE A 294 6.76 -22.65 -26.91
C ILE A 294 5.31 -23.00 -27.21
N CYS A 295 4.35 -22.21 -26.78
CA CYS A 295 2.94 -22.57 -26.92
C CYS A 295 2.25 -21.93 -28.13
N GLY A 296 2.95 -21.11 -28.92
CA GLY A 296 2.42 -20.46 -30.12
C GLY A 296 1.35 -19.39 -29.87
N SER A 297 1.02 -19.10 -28.60
CA SER A 297 -0.02 -18.10 -28.28
C SER A 297 0.41 -16.70 -28.71
N GLU A 298 -0.40 -16.07 -29.54
CA GLU A 298 -0.17 -14.70 -29.98
C GLU A 298 -0.30 -13.70 -28.82
N LYS A 299 0.46 -12.60 -28.90
CA LYS A 299 0.44 -11.48 -27.95
C LYS A 299 0.60 -11.90 -26.47
N SER A 300 1.21 -13.04 -26.22
CA SER A 300 1.32 -13.63 -24.87
C SER A 300 2.71 -13.48 -24.23
N GLN A 301 3.74 -13.23 -25.01
CA GLN A 301 5.11 -13.07 -24.52
C GLN A 301 5.41 -11.61 -24.20
N VAL A 302 5.73 -11.35 -22.94
CA VAL A 302 6.01 -10.01 -22.42
C VAL A 302 7.28 -10.03 -21.57
N THR A 303 7.89 -8.87 -21.32
CA THR A 303 8.97 -8.76 -20.33
C THR A 303 8.42 -8.81 -18.92
N CYS A 304 9.19 -9.35 -17.97
CA CYS A 304 8.77 -9.52 -16.57
C CYS A 304 8.40 -8.21 -15.91
N SER A 305 7.26 -8.19 -15.22
CA SER A 305 6.74 -7.07 -14.45
C SER A 305 6.36 -7.51 -13.02
N VAL A 306 5.98 -6.57 -12.16
CA VAL A 306 5.49 -6.87 -10.80
C VAL A 306 4.21 -7.73 -10.83
N SER A 307 3.34 -7.51 -11.82
CA SER A 307 2.09 -8.26 -11.97
C SER A 307 2.24 -9.61 -12.68
N LEU A 308 3.25 -9.73 -13.54
CA LEU A 308 3.54 -10.94 -14.29
C LEU A 308 5.06 -11.14 -14.37
N GLY A 309 5.60 -11.93 -13.47
CA GLY A 309 7.02 -12.23 -13.34
C GLY A 309 7.24 -13.73 -13.12
N ILE A 310 8.49 -14.13 -13.19
CA ILE A 310 8.96 -15.48 -12.91
C ILE A 310 8.99 -15.76 -11.40
N GLU A 311 9.06 -17.03 -11.03
CA GLU A 311 9.19 -17.44 -9.63
C GLU A 311 10.64 -17.30 -9.14
N GLU A 312 10.85 -17.32 -7.80
CA GLU A 312 12.18 -17.13 -7.21
C GLU A 312 13.22 -18.14 -7.67
N LYS A 313 12.81 -19.39 -7.89
CA LYS A 313 13.69 -20.42 -8.45
C LYS A 313 14.19 -20.07 -9.85
N GLU A 314 13.30 -19.59 -10.70
CA GLU A 314 13.63 -19.16 -12.06
C GLU A 314 14.47 -17.87 -12.03
N LEU A 315 14.19 -16.97 -11.07
CA LEU A 315 15.00 -15.77 -10.86
C LEU A 315 16.42 -16.14 -10.40
N ASN A 316 16.57 -17.17 -9.57
CA ASN A 316 17.89 -17.71 -9.24
C ASN A 316 18.64 -18.22 -10.48
N GLU A 317 17.94 -18.88 -11.43
CA GLU A 317 18.53 -19.29 -12.71
C GLU A 317 19.02 -18.05 -13.52
N VAL A 318 18.24 -16.94 -13.50
CA VAL A 318 18.64 -15.68 -14.17
C VAL A 318 19.93 -15.11 -13.56
N TYR A 319 20.05 -15.06 -12.23
CA TYR A 319 21.29 -14.62 -11.59
C TYR A 319 22.47 -15.53 -11.93
N ASN A 320 22.26 -16.85 -12.01
CA ASN A 320 23.30 -17.82 -12.33
C ASN A 320 23.80 -17.78 -13.77
N LEU A 321 23.13 -17.05 -14.68
CA LEU A 321 23.66 -16.75 -16.00
C LEU A 321 24.74 -15.64 -15.98
N MET A 322 24.72 -14.78 -14.97
CA MET A 322 25.58 -13.61 -14.88
C MET A 322 26.98 -13.97 -14.38
N ASP A 323 27.97 -13.18 -14.80
CA ASP A 323 29.35 -13.25 -14.32
C ASP A 323 29.67 -12.11 -13.35
N VAL A 324 28.98 -10.99 -13.49
CA VAL A 324 29.01 -9.84 -12.58
C VAL A 324 27.65 -9.17 -12.52
N TYR A 325 27.30 -8.68 -11.36
CA TYR A 325 26.06 -7.94 -11.12
C TYR A 325 26.34 -6.45 -10.93
N CYS A 326 25.77 -5.59 -11.78
CA CYS A 326 25.97 -4.15 -11.68
C CYS A 326 24.66 -3.45 -11.30
N HIS A 327 24.67 -2.74 -10.17
CA HIS A 327 23.50 -2.07 -9.63
C HIS A 327 23.73 -0.57 -9.42
N PRO A 328 23.70 0.23 -10.49
CA PRO A 328 23.73 1.68 -10.35
C PRO A 328 22.35 2.18 -9.96
N PHE A 329 22.30 3.13 -9.02
CA PHE A 329 21.03 3.73 -8.57
C PHE A 329 21.27 5.10 -7.94
N THR A 330 20.23 5.91 -7.83
CA THR A 330 20.33 7.26 -7.26
C THR A 330 20.18 7.27 -5.75
N SER A 331 19.35 6.40 -5.21
CA SER A 331 19.16 6.10 -3.78
C SER A 331 18.22 4.89 -3.61
N GLY A 332 18.26 4.23 -2.47
CA GLY A 332 17.39 3.11 -2.11
C GLY A 332 17.38 2.85 -0.60
N GLY A 333 16.23 2.44 -0.05
CA GLY A 333 16.11 2.07 1.35
C GLY A 333 16.73 0.71 1.67
N GLN A 334 16.52 -0.25 0.75
CA GLN A 334 17.24 -1.53 0.62
C GLN A 334 17.01 -2.05 -0.79
N GLU A 335 18.07 -2.32 -1.49
CA GLU A 335 18.03 -2.86 -2.86
C GLU A 335 18.13 -4.40 -2.81
N ILE A 336 16.99 -5.07 -2.59
CA ILE A 336 16.89 -6.54 -2.49
C ILE A 336 17.67 -7.28 -3.59
N PRO A 337 17.65 -6.85 -4.87
CA PRO A 337 18.41 -7.52 -5.92
C PRO A 337 19.93 -7.55 -5.71
N ILE A 338 20.50 -6.62 -4.93
CA ILE A 338 21.93 -6.67 -4.57
C ILE A 338 22.19 -7.86 -3.66
N GLN A 339 21.34 -8.06 -2.65
CA GLN A 339 21.48 -9.17 -1.70
C GLN A 339 21.21 -10.53 -2.38
N GLU A 340 20.25 -10.61 -3.30
CA GLU A 340 19.99 -11.81 -4.11
C GLU A 340 21.19 -12.19 -4.96
N ALA A 341 21.80 -11.20 -5.63
CA ALA A 341 23.03 -11.39 -6.39
C ALA A 341 24.18 -11.88 -5.50
N LYS A 342 24.32 -11.31 -4.29
CA LYS A 342 25.32 -11.75 -3.31
C LYS A 342 25.07 -13.19 -2.82
N PHE A 343 23.82 -13.59 -2.58
CA PHE A 343 23.49 -14.96 -2.23
C PHE A 343 23.84 -15.97 -3.35
N THR A 344 23.85 -15.52 -4.62
CA THR A 344 24.30 -16.35 -5.76
C THR A 344 25.81 -16.26 -6.01
N GLU A 345 26.58 -15.73 -5.06
CA GLU A 345 28.05 -15.59 -5.16
C GLU A 345 28.51 -14.71 -6.30
N LEU A 346 27.68 -13.74 -6.72
CA LEU A 346 28.10 -12.75 -7.71
C LEU A 346 28.93 -11.64 -7.05
N ILE A 347 29.98 -11.21 -7.77
CA ILE A 347 30.63 -9.93 -7.48
C ILE A 347 29.63 -8.83 -7.86
N THR A 348 29.40 -7.90 -6.95
CA THR A 348 28.44 -6.82 -7.15
C THR A 348 29.14 -5.48 -7.31
N LEU A 349 28.82 -4.75 -8.37
CA LEU A 349 29.24 -3.37 -8.61
C LEU A 349 28.10 -2.47 -8.14
N VAL A 350 28.30 -1.70 -7.08
CA VAL A 350 27.20 -1.00 -6.39
C VAL A 350 27.54 0.46 -6.20
N THR A 351 26.60 1.36 -6.47
CA THR A 351 26.76 2.79 -6.15
C THR A 351 26.99 2.97 -4.67
N ASN A 352 28.12 3.55 -4.28
CA ASN A 352 28.49 3.72 -2.87
C ASN A 352 27.78 4.92 -2.24
N TYR A 353 26.45 4.83 -2.17
CA TYR A 353 25.56 5.84 -1.58
C TYR A 353 24.29 5.20 -1.05
N SER A 354 23.66 5.81 -0.05
CA SER A 354 22.42 5.32 0.55
C SER A 354 22.58 3.86 1.06
N CYS A 355 21.62 2.96 0.86
CA CYS A 355 21.78 1.55 1.25
C CYS A 355 22.95 0.83 0.54
N GLY A 356 23.53 1.41 -0.49
CA GLY A 356 24.72 0.88 -1.16
C GLY A 356 25.99 1.00 -0.33
N GLU A 357 26.08 1.96 0.59
CA GLU A 357 27.25 2.15 1.45
C GLU A 357 27.57 0.88 2.25
N GLU A 358 26.57 0.31 2.92
CA GLU A 358 26.75 -0.93 3.68
C GLU A 358 27.10 -2.13 2.78
N SER A 359 26.51 -2.20 1.57
CA SER A 359 26.85 -3.24 0.60
C SER A 359 28.27 -3.14 0.07
N CYS A 360 28.93 -1.98 0.20
CA CYS A 360 30.29 -1.69 -0.22
C CYS A 360 31.32 -1.76 0.92
N GLU A 361 30.92 -2.16 2.12
CA GLU A 361 31.83 -2.33 3.27
C GLU A 361 32.96 -3.31 2.96
N GLU A 362 34.09 -3.15 3.65
CA GLU A 362 35.22 -4.07 3.53
C GLU A 362 34.79 -5.51 3.85
N GLY A 363 35.22 -6.46 3.03
CA GLY A 363 34.82 -7.88 3.17
C GLY A 363 33.43 -8.21 2.61
N SER A 364 32.68 -7.24 2.10
CA SER A 364 31.34 -7.49 1.50
C SER A 364 31.39 -8.14 0.11
N GLY A 365 32.57 -8.29 -0.51
CA GLY A 365 32.74 -8.82 -1.86
C GLY A 365 32.35 -7.85 -2.98
N SER A 366 31.79 -6.69 -2.69
CA SER A 366 31.43 -5.68 -3.70
C SER A 366 32.62 -4.87 -4.19
N ILE A 367 32.45 -4.23 -5.34
CA ILE A 367 33.28 -3.14 -5.83
C ILE A 367 32.42 -1.86 -5.78
N PRO A 368 32.81 -0.87 -4.96
CA PRO A 368 32.08 0.38 -4.86
C PRO A 368 32.22 1.18 -6.17
N LEU A 369 31.09 1.70 -6.67
CA LEU A 369 31.06 2.61 -7.81
C LEU A 369 31.08 4.05 -7.32
N ALA A 370 31.98 4.85 -7.89
CA ALA A 370 32.05 6.28 -7.65
C ALA A 370 30.82 6.99 -8.22
N TRP A 371 30.46 8.09 -7.58
CA TRP A 371 29.27 8.87 -7.94
C TRP A 371 29.49 10.36 -7.68
N SER A 372 28.62 11.20 -8.26
CA SER A 372 28.54 12.63 -7.99
C SER A 372 27.17 12.98 -7.42
N GLU A 373 27.12 14.00 -6.55
CA GLU A 373 25.85 14.47 -5.96
C GLU A 373 25.09 15.34 -6.97
N TYR A 374 23.75 15.16 -6.98
CA TYR A 374 22.83 16.13 -7.55
C TYR A 374 21.61 16.32 -6.65
N ARG A 375 20.90 17.44 -6.80
CA ARG A 375 19.63 17.71 -6.13
C ARG A 375 18.49 17.31 -7.04
N GLU A 376 17.63 16.43 -6.50
CA GLU A 376 16.43 16.02 -7.22
C GLU A 376 15.41 17.16 -7.27
N HIS A 377 14.91 17.46 -8.46
CA HIS A 377 13.90 18.49 -8.64
C HIS A 377 12.59 18.09 -7.92
N GLY A 378 11.97 19.03 -7.22
CA GLY A 378 10.73 18.84 -6.47
C GLY A 378 10.98 18.45 -5.01
N THR A 379 11.61 17.32 -4.75
CA THR A 379 11.90 16.83 -3.38
C THR A 379 13.08 17.53 -2.70
N GLN A 380 14.00 18.08 -3.49
CA GLN A 380 15.27 18.64 -3.04
C GLN A 380 16.22 17.64 -2.35
N PHE A 381 15.94 16.36 -2.45
CA PHE A 381 16.81 15.32 -1.91
C PHE A 381 18.15 15.27 -2.65
N ARG A 382 19.21 14.99 -1.88
CA ARG A 382 20.51 14.65 -2.42
C ARG A 382 20.49 13.23 -2.97
N LYS A 383 20.88 13.07 -4.21
CA LYS A 383 20.87 11.80 -4.94
C LYS A 383 22.23 11.57 -5.60
N ALA A 384 22.56 10.31 -5.82
CA ALA A 384 23.77 9.92 -6.51
C ALA A 384 23.56 9.81 -8.02
N SER A 385 24.50 10.36 -8.80
CA SER A 385 24.68 10.02 -10.20
C SER A 385 25.92 9.13 -10.33
N THR A 386 25.72 7.84 -10.59
CA THR A 386 26.80 6.85 -10.69
C THR A 386 27.71 7.18 -11.88
N CYS A 387 29.03 7.13 -11.70
CA CYS A 387 29.98 7.47 -12.73
C CYS A 387 30.10 6.37 -13.82
N PRO A 388 29.74 6.63 -15.10
CA PRO A 388 29.84 5.61 -16.16
C PRO A 388 31.28 5.17 -16.42
N ILE A 389 32.27 6.07 -16.23
CA ILE A 389 33.69 5.73 -16.40
C ILE A 389 34.12 4.73 -15.32
N ASP A 390 33.63 4.90 -14.11
CA ASP A 390 33.97 4.00 -13.03
C ASP A 390 33.26 2.63 -13.18
N ILE A 391 32.02 2.62 -13.67
CA ILE A 391 31.35 1.37 -14.10
C ILE A 391 32.22 0.64 -15.12
N SER A 392 32.72 1.34 -16.15
CA SER A 392 33.61 0.78 -17.19
C SER A 392 34.88 0.15 -16.60
N LYS A 393 35.54 0.83 -15.66
CA LYS A 393 36.75 0.32 -14.98
C LYS A 393 36.43 -0.90 -14.10
N SER A 394 35.34 -0.85 -13.38
CA SER A 394 34.94 -1.93 -12.47
C SER A 394 34.51 -3.20 -13.23
N ILE A 395 33.85 -3.06 -14.39
CA ILE A 395 33.59 -4.18 -15.31
C ILE A 395 34.89 -4.80 -15.75
N GLU A 396 35.87 -3.99 -16.22
CA GLU A 396 37.20 -4.48 -16.65
C GLU A 396 37.93 -5.20 -15.51
N GLN A 397 37.88 -4.67 -14.30
CA GLN A 397 38.50 -5.30 -13.14
C GLN A 397 37.97 -6.73 -12.95
N VAL A 398 36.65 -6.95 -13.00
CA VAL A 398 36.06 -8.28 -12.85
C VAL A 398 36.34 -9.17 -14.08
N TYR A 399 36.32 -8.59 -15.27
CA TYR A 399 36.61 -9.30 -16.52
C TYR A 399 38.01 -9.92 -16.50
N ARG A 400 39.01 -9.24 -15.92
CA ARG A 400 40.40 -9.69 -15.83
C ARG A 400 40.71 -10.62 -14.66
N MET A 401 39.79 -10.76 -13.68
CA MET A 401 39.97 -11.69 -12.57
C MET A 401 40.04 -13.13 -13.07
N THR A 402 40.88 -13.92 -12.44
CA THR A 402 40.86 -15.38 -12.62
C THR A 402 39.57 -15.96 -12.06
N GLU A 403 39.33 -17.23 -12.35
CA GLU A 403 38.14 -17.92 -11.83
C GLU A 403 38.23 -18.07 -10.30
N GLU A 404 39.43 -18.33 -9.77
CA GLU A 404 39.70 -18.42 -8.35
C GLU A 404 39.41 -17.10 -7.64
N GLU A 405 39.93 -15.98 -8.17
CA GLU A 405 39.69 -14.64 -7.60
C GLU A 405 38.19 -14.29 -7.57
N ARG A 406 37.45 -14.64 -8.64
CA ARG A 406 35.98 -14.43 -8.70
C ARG A 406 35.26 -15.31 -7.69
N SER A 407 35.66 -16.58 -7.56
CA SER A 407 35.07 -17.53 -6.61
C SER A 407 35.28 -17.10 -5.16
N GLU A 408 36.52 -16.74 -4.80
CA GLU A 408 36.84 -16.24 -3.45
C GLU A 408 36.01 -14.99 -3.09
N ARG A 409 35.98 -14.03 -4.02
CA ARG A 409 35.22 -12.80 -3.81
C ARG A 409 33.72 -13.03 -3.77
N GLY A 410 33.21 -13.95 -4.57
CA GLY A 410 31.81 -14.40 -4.55
C GLY A 410 31.43 -15.05 -3.23
N ALA A 411 32.29 -15.90 -2.68
CA ALA A 411 32.10 -16.53 -1.38
C ALA A 411 32.03 -15.48 -0.24
N LEU A 412 32.90 -14.47 -0.27
CA LEU A 412 32.83 -13.33 0.66
C LEU A 412 31.49 -12.58 0.51
N SER A 413 31.06 -12.34 -0.72
CA SER A 413 29.78 -11.68 -1.03
C SER A 413 28.61 -12.42 -0.40
N ARG A 414 28.53 -13.75 -0.60
CA ARG A 414 27.50 -14.60 -0.02
C ARG A 414 27.55 -14.62 1.53
N LYS A 415 28.74 -14.81 2.08
CA LYS A 415 28.90 -14.84 3.55
C LYS A 415 28.40 -13.54 4.17
N TRP A 416 28.83 -12.41 3.63
CA TRP A 416 28.41 -11.09 4.11
C TRP A 416 26.89 -10.91 4.03
N ALA A 417 26.25 -11.35 2.92
CA ALA A 417 24.81 -11.25 2.76
C ALA A 417 24.04 -12.14 3.75
N ILE A 418 24.53 -13.37 4.03
CA ILE A 418 23.94 -14.27 5.06
C ILE A 418 24.03 -13.62 6.43
N ASP A 419 25.18 -13.09 6.78
CA ASP A 419 25.45 -12.50 8.10
C ASP A 419 24.61 -11.21 8.34
N ASN A 420 24.13 -10.54 7.28
CA ASN A 420 23.43 -9.27 7.41
C ASN A 420 21.93 -9.31 7.02
N PHE A 421 21.53 -10.07 6.01
CA PHE A 421 20.19 -9.99 5.41
C PHE A 421 19.39 -11.29 5.43
N SER A 422 19.94 -12.36 6.02
CA SER A 422 19.21 -13.64 6.07
C SER A 422 17.96 -13.54 6.93
N ILE A 423 16.91 -14.27 6.53
CA ILE A 423 15.69 -14.41 7.33
C ILE A 423 15.98 -14.96 8.72
N GLN A 424 17.00 -15.78 8.88
CA GLN A 424 17.42 -16.32 10.19
C GLN A 424 17.84 -15.19 11.14
N LYS A 425 18.61 -14.23 10.65
CA LYS A 425 19.03 -13.06 11.45
C LYS A 425 17.85 -12.13 11.75
N THR A 426 17.15 -11.67 10.73
CA THR A 426 16.02 -10.74 10.89
C THR A 426 14.88 -11.40 11.69
N GLY A 427 14.57 -12.66 11.36
CA GLY A 427 13.53 -13.42 12.07
C GLY A 427 13.83 -13.56 13.56
N LYS A 428 15.09 -13.79 13.93
CA LYS A 428 15.50 -13.86 15.35
C LYS A 428 15.33 -12.52 16.07
N ILE A 429 15.67 -11.40 15.44
CA ILE A 429 15.44 -10.06 16.01
C ILE A 429 13.95 -9.84 16.29
N LEU A 430 13.10 -10.19 15.34
CA LEU A 430 11.65 -10.04 15.49
C LEU A 430 11.07 -11.01 16.52
N GLU A 431 11.55 -12.26 16.55
CA GLU A 431 11.17 -13.25 17.55
C GLU A 431 11.51 -12.75 18.97
N ASP A 432 12.74 -12.26 19.19
CA ASP A 432 13.15 -11.69 20.47
C ASP A 432 12.33 -10.46 20.85
N PHE A 433 11.99 -9.60 19.89
CA PHE A 433 11.12 -8.46 20.11
C PHE A 433 9.73 -8.88 20.58
N ILE A 434 9.12 -9.87 19.90
CA ILE A 434 7.79 -10.36 20.23
C ILE A 434 7.82 -11.12 21.59
N ASP A 435 8.82 -11.97 21.83
CA ASP A 435 8.93 -12.76 23.06
C ASP A 435 9.09 -11.88 24.29
N ASN A 436 9.83 -10.77 24.18
CA ASN A 436 10.04 -9.80 25.26
C ASN A 436 8.88 -8.82 25.46
N ALA A 437 7.93 -8.72 24.52
CA ALA A 437 6.77 -7.88 24.67
C ALA A 437 5.85 -8.39 25.79
N PRO A 438 5.27 -7.54 26.65
CA PRO A 438 4.21 -7.97 27.55
C PRO A 438 2.94 -8.35 26.77
N PHE A 439 2.04 -9.10 27.40
CA PHE A 439 0.67 -9.18 26.91
C PHE A 439 0.01 -7.80 27.03
N ALA A 440 -0.75 -7.42 26.00
CA ALA A 440 -1.42 -6.12 25.99
C ALA A 440 -2.46 -6.04 27.12
N ASP A 441 -2.38 -4.93 27.86
CA ASP A 441 -3.36 -4.51 28.86
C ASP A 441 -4.01 -3.21 28.34
N PHE A 442 -4.81 -3.36 27.27
CA PHE A 442 -5.51 -2.26 26.60
C PHE A 442 -6.97 -2.63 26.40
N ASP A 443 -7.88 -1.71 26.71
CA ASP A 443 -9.31 -1.90 26.43
C ASP A 443 -9.62 -1.69 24.95
N PHE A 444 -9.53 -2.77 24.17
CA PHE A 444 -9.82 -2.74 22.73
C PHE A 444 -11.27 -2.38 22.42
N GLU A 445 -12.19 -2.53 23.36
CA GLU A 445 -13.59 -2.12 23.17
C GLU A 445 -13.76 -0.60 23.22
N SER A 446 -12.78 0.13 23.81
CA SER A 446 -12.76 1.59 23.79
C SER A 446 -12.66 2.16 22.37
N LEU A 447 -12.13 1.37 21.41
CA LEU A 447 -12.06 1.73 19.98
C LEU A 447 -13.43 1.64 19.28
N THR A 448 -14.47 1.18 19.95
CA THR A 448 -15.83 1.18 19.39
C THR A 448 -16.29 2.62 19.22
N TRP A 449 -16.63 2.97 17.97
CA TRP A 449 -17.25 4.26 17.74
C TRP A 449 -18.55 4.39 18.55
N LYS A 450 -18.70 5.50 19.27
CA LYS A 450 -19.90 5.79 20.08
C LYS A 450 -20.68 6.93 19.42
N PRO A 451 -22.01 6.87 19.37
CA PRO A 451 -22.83 7.95 18.84
C PRO A 451 -22.48 9.29 19.49
N ARG A 452 -22.41 10.34 18.68
CA ARG A 452 -22.18 11.72 19.10
C ARG A 452 -23.48 12.34 19.59
N ASN A 453 -23.38 13.33 20.44
CA ASN A 453 -24.57 14.04 20.95
C ASN A 453 -24.50 15.53 20.57
N PRO A 454 -24.95 15.91 19.35
CA PRO A 454 -24.91 17.29 18.90
C PRO A 454 -25.79 18.23 19.73
N GLU A 455 -26.74 17.71 20.50
CA GLU A 455 -27.66 18.48 21.34
C GLU A 455 -27.28 18.48 22.84
N ALA A 456 -26.06 17.99 23.16
CA ALA A 456 -25.58 17.95 24.53
C ALA A 456 -25.54 19.37 25.16
N LYS A 457 -26.00 19.46 26.42
CA LYS A 457 -25.88 20.67 27.20
C LYS A 457 -24.46 20.78 27.74
N ILE A 458 -23.81 21.91 27.47
CA ILE A 458 -22.49 22.21 27.97
C ILE A 458 -22.67 23.04 29.26
N PRO A 459 -22.18 22.58 30.42
CA PRO A 459 -22.30 23.33 31.66
C PRO A 459 -21.39 24.59 31.64
N ASN A 460 -21.70 25.55 32.50
CA ASN A 460 -20.76 26.62 32.78
C ASN A 460 -19.52 26.06 33.46
N THR A 461 -18.36 26.35 32.92
CA THR A 461 -17.07 25.87 33.39
C THR A 461 -16.20 27.04 33.88
N PRO A 462 -15.33 26.79 34.88
CA PRO A 462 -14.49 27.88 35.44
C PRO A 462 -13.36 28.31 34.49
N SER A 463 -13.01 27.50 33.48
CA SER A 463 -11.95 27.82 32.51
C SER A 463 -12.30 27.38 31.08
N ASP A 464 -11.63 28.00 30.10
CA ASP A 464 -11.77 27.69 28.68
C ASP A 464 -11.27 26.29 28.38
N SER A 465 -10.25 25.80 29.06
CA SER A 465 -9.73 24.45 28.94
C SER A 465 -10.76 23.42 29.38
N GLU A 466 -11.39 23.60 30.54
CA GLU A 466 -12.45 22.72 31.01
C GLU A 466 -13.67 22.77 30.09
N TRP A 467 -14.03 23.95 29.57
CA TRP A 467 -15.10 24.08 28.60
C TRP A 467 -14.83 23.26 27.33
N LEU A 468 -13.62 23.27 26.78
CA LEU A 468 -13.25 22.46 25.65
C LEU A 468 -13.29 20.96 25.98
N ILE A 469 -12.77 20.55 27.13
CA ILE A 469 -12.83 19.14 27.56
C ILE A 469 -14.28 18.66 27.62
N TYR A 470 -15.19 19.47 28.17
CA TYR A 470 -16.62 19.17 28.19
C TYR A 470 -17.23 19.09 26.78
N MET A 471 -16.80 19.94 25.87
CA MET A 471 -17.24 19.89 24.47
C MET A 471 -16.85 18.58 23.79
N TYR A 472 -15.60 18.18 23.92
CA TYR A 472 -15.13 16.89 23.42
C TYR A 472 -15.89 15.73 24.05
N LYS A 473 -16.04 15.74 25.36
CA LYS A 473 -16.69 14.65 26.09
C LYS A 473 -18.18 14.56 25.82
N ASN A 474 -18.91 15.66 25.92
CA ASN A 474 -20.38 15.62 25.88
C ASN A 474 -20.96 15.69 24.47
N ILE A 475 -20.29 16.39 23.52
CA ILE A 475 -20.74 16.46 22.13
C ILE A 475 -20.15 15.33 21.31
N LEU A 476 -18.82 15.13 21.36
CA LEU A 476 -18.14 14.15 20.53
C LEU A 476 -17.92 12.79 21.21
N ASN A 477 -18.31 12.64 22.46
CA ASN A 477 -18.10 11.43 23.25
C ASN A 477 -16.63 10.96 23.23
N MET A 478 -15.71 11.91 23.35
CA MET A 478 -14.26 11.73 23.32
C MET A 478 -13.64 12.25 24.60
N ASP A 479 -12.76 11.46 25.21
CA ASP A 479 -11.96 11.93 26.34
C ASP A 479 -10.66 12.55 25.80
N VAL A 480 -10.41 13.79 26.20
CA VAL A 480 -9.20 14.55 25.83
C VAL A 480 -8.58 15.19 27.06
N CYS A 481 -7.27 15.39 27.03
CA CYS A 481 -6.53 16.13 28.05
C CYS A 481 -5.93 17.42 27.45
N PRO A 482 -5.44 18.38 28.27
CA PRO A 482 -4.87 19.63 27.79
C PRO A 482 -3.68 19.47 26.83
N GLU A 483 -2.95 18.34 26.92
CA GLU A 483 -1.80 18.01 26.08
C GLU A 483 -2.20 17.55 24.67
N ASN A 484 -3.48 17.24 24.44
CA ASN A 484 -3.99 16.80 23.14
C ASN A 484 -3.87 17.94 22.10
N ASP A 485 -3.40 17.61 20.88
CA ASP A 485 -3.17 18.59 19.82
C ASP A 485 -4.46 19.33 19.40
N GLY A 486 -5.60 18.64 19.38
CA GLY A 486 -6.89 19.24 19.10
C GLY A 486 -7.32 20.22 20.20
N HIS A 487 -7.06 19.89 21.48
CA HIS A 487 -7.32 20.79 22.59
C HIS A 487 -6.44 22.04 22.49
N LYS A 488 -5.13 21.88 22.24
CA LYS A 488 -4.18 23.00 22.05
C LYS A 488 -4.58 23.87 20.88
N TYR A 489 -5.00 23.30 19.77
CA TYR A 489 -5.48 24.04 18.61
C TYR A 489 -6.65 24.95 18.97
N TRP A 490 -7.67 24.41 19.63
CA TRP A 490 -8.86 25.21 20.00
C TRP A 490 -8.57 26.21 21.09
N MET A 491 -7.68 25.94 22.05
CA MET A 491 -7.20 26.95 23.01
C MET A 491 -6.57 28.14 22.29
N ASN A 492 -5.69 27.90 21.31
CA ASN A 492 -5.10 28.94 20.47
C ASN A 492 -6.18 29.74 19.70
N GLN A 493 -7.24 29.06 19.18
CA GLN A 493 -8.35 29.80 18.55
C GLN A 493 -9.09 30.72 19.54
N ILE A 494 -9.28 30.29 20.78
CA ILE A 494 -9.89 31.10 21.83
C ILE A 494 -9.00 32.32 22.17
N GLU A 495 -7.70 32.11 22.33
CA GLU A 495 -6.71 33.18 22.55
C GLU A 495 -6.70 34.19 21.39
N ASN A 496 -6.89 33.71 20.15
CA ASN A 496 -7.05 34.53 18.94
C ASN A 496 -8.46 35.16 18.82
N LYS A 497 -9.28 35.14 19.91
CA LYS A 497 -10.60 35.74 20.00
C LYS A 497 -11.66 35.20 19.04
N VAL A 498 -11.52 33.95 18.58
CA VAL A 498 -12.61 33.26 17.88
C VAL A 498 -13.79 33.08 18.82
N PRO A 499 -15.02 33.53 18.47
CA PRO A 499 -16.17 33.42 19.36
C PRO A 499 -16.45 31.98 19.77
N LYS A 500 -16.61 31.71 21.06
CA LYS A 500 -16.93 30.35 21.57
C LYS A 500 -18.15 29.73 20.89
N LYS A 501 -19.15 30.52 20.53
CA LYS A 501 -20.33 30.07 19.81
C LYS A 501 -19.97 29.46 18.45
N ASN A 502 -18.97 29.98 17.74
CA ASN A 502 -18.52 29.43 16.47
C ASN A 502 -17.81 28.10 16.67
N ILE A 503 -17.02 27.98 17.72
CA ILE A 503 -16.34 26.72 18.10
C ILE A 503 -17.39 25.67 18.47
N GLU A 504 -18.38 26.05 19.30
CA GLU A 504 -19.48 25.15 19.66
C GLU A 504 -20.26 24.66 18.44
N ASN A 505 -20.60 25.56 17.52
CA ASN A 505 -21.29 25.22 16.28
C ASN A 505 -20.46 24.22 15.43
N PHE A 506 -19.14 24.43 15.37
CA PHE A 506 -18.26 23.47 14.69
C PHE A 506 -18.36 22.05 15.30
N PHE A 507 -18.26 21.94 16.64
CA PHE A 507 -18.38 20.65 17.33
C PHE A 507 -19.73 19.99 17.10
N ARG A 508 -20.82 20.74 17.16
CA ARG A 508 -22.18 20.24 16.93
C ARG A 508 -22.38 19.78 15.48
N ASN A 509 -21.90 20.54 14.52
CA ASN A 509 -21.96 20.16 13.11
C ASN A 509 -21.13 18.91 12.84
N LYS A 510 -19.93 18.85 13.40
CA LYS A 510 -19.06 17.67 13.31
C LYS A 510 -19.72 16.42 13.91
N ALA A 511 -20.36 16.56 15.06
CA ALA A 511 -21.13 15.47 15.67
C ALA A 511 -22.28 14.98 14.78
N ARG A 512 -23.01 15.89 14.12
CA ARG A 512 -24.07 15.52 13.18
C ARG A 512 -23.53 14.79 11.95
N GLU A 513 -22.43 15.26 11.39
CA GLU A 513 -21.75 14.63 10.26
C GLU A 513 -21.29 13.21 10.63
N GLU A 514 -20.57 13.05 11.74
CA GLU A 514 -20.07 11.74 12.18
C GLU A 514 -21.21 10.75 12.50
N ASN A 515 -22.33 11.23 13.05
CA ASN A 515 -23.51 10.38 13.25
C ASN A 515 -24.13 9.94 11.91
N LYS A 516 -24.22 10.80 10.91
CA LYS A 516 -24.70 10.44 9.57
C LYS A 516 -23.82 9.35 8.92
N GLU A 517 -22.51 9.40 9.15
CA GLU A 517 -21.57 8.45 8.58
C GLU A 517 -21.53 7.09 9.29
N ASN A 518 -21.73 7.06 10.61
CA ASN A 518 -21.46 5.90 11.45
C ASN A 518 -22.69 5.23 12.06
N ILE A 519 -23.84 5.92 12.17
CA ILE A 519 -25.09 5.29 12.61
C ILE A 519 -25.73 4.60 11.41
N PRO A 520 -25.98 3.28 11.46
CA PRO A 520 -26.69 2.60 10.38
C PRO A 520 -28.08 3.20 10.19
N PHE A 521 -28.34 3.68 8.98
CA PHE A 521 -29.67 4.15 8.62
C PHE A 521 -30.66 2.98 8.64
N LYS A 522 -31.71 3.12 9.42
CA LYS A 522 -32.85 2.19 9.50
C LYS A 522 -34.10 2.93 9.04
N ILE A 523 -34.63 2.55 7.89
CA ILE A 523 -35.82 3.20 7.32
C ILE A 523 -37.03 3.00 8.21
N GLU A 524 -37.09 1.88 8.91
CA GLU A 524 -38.16 1.50 9.83
C GLU A 524 -38.36 2.52 10.96
N ASP A 525 -37.31 3.23 11.35
CA ASP A 525 -37.36 4.25 12.40
C ASP A 525 -38.19 5.49 11.96
N TYR A 526 -38.42 5.63 10.66
CA TYR A 526 -39.17 6.74 10.06
C TYR A 526 -40.58 6.36 9.59
N LEU A 527 -40.92 5.06 9.56
CA LEU A 527 -42.19 4.56 9.08
C LEU A 527 -43.19 4.38 10.24
N ASP A 528 -44.47 4.67 9.98
CA ASP A 528 -45.53 4.40 10.93
C ASP A 528 -45.91 2.91 10.87
N LYS A 529 -46.17 2.28 12.00
CA LYS A 529 -46.39 0.83 12.08
C LYS A 529 -47.76 0.38 11.60
N ASP A 530 -48.71 1.29 11.63
CA ASP A 530 -50.13 1.02 11.34
C ASP A 530 -50.49 1.18 9.85
N ASP A 531 -49.54 1.60 9.02
CA ASP A 531 -49.74 1.80 7.57
C ASP A 531 -48.96 0.80 6.69
N GLU A 532 -48.43 -0.28 7.29
CA GLU A 532 -47.79 -1.35 6.54
C GLU A 532 -48.73 -1.93 5.49
N GLY A 533 -48.27 -2.03 4.23
CA GLY A 533 -49.09 -2.43 3.08
C GLY A 533 -49.88 -1.29 2.42
N LYS A 534 -49.72 -0.04 2.89
CA LYS A 534 -50.39 1.16 2.34
C LYS A 534 -49.47 2.37 2.25
N ARG A 535 -48.23 2.15 1.80
CA ARG A 535 -47.22 3.18 1.71
C ARG A 535 -46.74 3.39 0.28
N ILE A 536 -46.62 4.63 -0.12
CA ILE A 536 -45.89 5.02 -1.35
C ILE A 536 -44.78 6.01 -0.99
N LEU A 537 -43.69 6.00 -1.75
CA LEU A 537 -42.54 6.87 -1.51
C LEU A 537 -42.23 7.68 -2.78
N VAL A 538 -41.97 8.97 -2.59
CA VAL A 538 -41.30 9.83 -3.59
C VAL A 538 -39.92 10.14 -3.06
N VAL A 539 -38.88 9.90 -3.86
CA VAL A 539 -37.48 10.14 -3.48
C VAL A 539 -36.91 11.25 -4.36
N MET A 540 -36.55 12.38 -3.77
CA MET A 540 -35.91 13.49 -4.45
C MET A 540 -34.84 14.10 -3.51
N PRO A 541 -33.57 13.67 -3.61
CA PRO A 541 -32.49 14.20 -2.77
C PRO A 541 -31.89 15.49 -3.29
N GLY A 542 -32.27 15.92 -4.48
CA GLY A 542 -31.62 16.98 -5.23
C GLY A 542 -31.77 18.38 -4.67
N SER A 543 -31.52 19.40 -5.51
CA SER A 543 -31.56 20.80 -5.12
C SER A 543 -32.95 21.27 -4.68
N ILE A 544 -33.01 22.43 -4.02
CA ILE A 544 -34.26 23.09 -3.62
C ILE A 544 -35.27 23.20 -4.77
N GLY A 545 -34.81 23.50 -5.98
CA GLY A 545 -35.66 23.62 -7.19
C GLY A 545 -36.22 22.25 -7.61
N ASP A 546 -35.42 21.19 -7.55
CA ASP A 546 -35.84 19.84 -7.93
C ASP A 546 -36.88 19.29 -6.95
N VAL A 547 -36.69 19.51 -5.64
CA VAL A 547 -37.67 19.16 -4.61
C VAL A 547 -38.97 19.87 -4.83
N PHE A 548 -38.93 21.19 -5.09
CA PHE A 548 -40.15 21.97 -5.41
C PHE A 548 -40.84 21.48 -6.68
N LEU A 549 -40.11 21.26 -7.76
CA LEU A 549 -40.67 20.74 -9.03
C LEU A 549 -41.30 19.36 -8.84
N SER A 550 -40.75 18.50 -8.00
CA SER A 550 -41.28 17.16 -7.71
C SER A 550 -42.65 17.22 -7.04
N THR A 551 -43.02 18.31 -6.38
CA THR A 551 -44.35 18.44 -5.76
C THR A 551 -45.47 18.46 -6.81
N SER A 552 -45.18 18.79 -8.06
CA SER A 552 -46.14 18.82 -9.16
C SER A 552 -46.82 17.47 -9.47
N ILE A 553 -46.13 16.34 -9.17
CA ILE A 553 -46.67 15.00 -9.38
C ILE A 553 -47.53 14.49 -8.22
N LEU A 554 -47.43 15.08 -7.03
CA LEU A 554 -48.03 14.55 -5.80
C LEU A 554 -49.56 14.44 -5.88
N LYS A 555 -50.23 15.44 -6.46
CA LYS A 555 -51.69 15.41 -6.66
C LYS A 555 -52.10 14.20 -7.51
N SER A 556 -51.42 13.95 -8.59
CA SER A 556 -51.69 12.82 -9.49
C SER A 556 -51.43 11.49 -8.80
N LEU A 557 -50.33 11.37 -8.04
CA LEU A 557 -50.01 10.17 -7.26
C LEU A 557 -51.08 9.93 -6.20
N LYS A 558 -51.50 10.96 -5.47
CA LYS A 558 -52.53 10.82 -4.43
C LYS A 558 -53.90 10.45 -5.02
N SER A 559 -54.23 10.92 -6.24
CA SER A 559 -55.44 10.52 -6.93
C SER A 559 -55.44 9.03 -7.33
N THR A 560 -54.29 8.50 -7.69
CA THR A 560 -54.11 7.09 -8.06
C THR A 560 -54.07 6.19 -6.82
N TYR A 561 -53.42 6.63 -5.76
CA TYR A 561 -53.22 5.86 -4.50
C TYR A 561 -53.97 6.53 -3.35
N LYS A 562 -55.28 6.62 -3.46
CA LYS A 562 -56.17 7.38 -2.54
C LYS A 562 -55.99 6.98 -1.08
N ASP A 563 -55.88 5.68 -0.82
CA ASP A 563 -55.86 5.11 0.51
C ASP A 563 -54.45 4.84 1.06
N TYR A 564 -53.41 5.32 0.33
CA TYR A 564 -52.04 5.13 0.70
C TYR A 564 -51.44 6.37 1.38
N ASN A 565 -50.60 6.17 2.34
CA ASN A 565 -49.78 7.20 2.98
C ASN A 565 -48.60 7.51 2.06
N MET A 566 -48.49 8.78 1.68
CA MET A 566 -47.39 9.24 0.80
C MET A 566 -46.23 9.76 1.66
N TYR A 567 -45.12 9.07 1.60
CA TYR A 567 -43.86 9.48 2.18
C TYR A 567 -43.06 10.26 1.12
N PHE A 568 -42.28 11.25 1.56
CA PHE A 568 -41.38 11.99 0.71
C PHE A 568 -39.98 11.99 1.32
N ALA A 569 -38.99 11.44 0.61
CA ALA A 569 -37.60 11.37 1.05
C ALA A 569 -36.76 12.45 0.37
N THR A 570 -36.16 13.32 1.15
CA THR A 570 -35.27 14.40 0.67
C THR A 570 -34.17 14.69 1.68
N ASP A 571 -33.19 15.54 1.31
CA ASP A 571 -32.22 16.04 2.28
C ASP A 571 -32.93 16.87 3.37
N PRO A 572 -32.59 16.68 4.64
CA PRO A 572 -33.23 17.41 5.75
C PRO A 572 -33.19 18.95 5.60
N SER A 573 -32.22 19.51 4.89
CA SER A 573 -32.16 20.94 4.59
C SER A 573 -33.31 21.47 3.73
N TYR A 574 -34.09 20.57 3.09
CA TYR A 574 -35.21 20.92 2.22
C TYR A 574 -36.58 20.56 2.81
N PHE A 575 -36.67 20.10 4.07
CA PHE A 575 -37.93 19.72 4.70
C PHE A 575 -38.96 20.87 4.75
N GLU A 576 -38.50 22.08 5.01
CA GLU A 576 -39.34 23.28 5.10
C GLU A 576 -40.11 23.57 3.79
N ILE A 577 -39.60 23.15 2.64
CA ILE A 577 -40.28 23.33 1.32
C ILE A 577 -41.54 22.48 1.23
N LEU A 578 -41.56 21.36 1.90
CA LEU A 578 -42.64 20.36 1.86
C LEU A 578 -43.61 20.52 3.04
N GLU A 579 -43.32 21.43 3.96
CA GLU A 579 -44.16 21.68 5.15
C GLU A 579 -45.53 22.18 4.74
N GLY A 580 -46.58 21.60 5.31
CA GLY A 580 -47.99 21.97 5.01
C GLY A 580 -48.53 21.44 3.67
N ASN A 581 -47.78 20.61 2.94
CA ASN A 581 -48.27 19.99 1.71
C ASN A 581 -49.32 18.91 2.04
N GLU A 582 -50.58 19.12 1.63
CA GLU A 582 -51.72 18.26 1.95
C GLU A 582 -51.65 16.83 1.39
N TYR A 583 -50.78 16.59 0.40
CA TYR A 583 -50.62 15.26 -0.23
C TYR A 583 -49.57 14.40 0.46
N ILE A 584 -48.69 14.99 1.27
CA ILE A 584 -47.59 14.27 1.97
C ILE A 584 -48.05 13.88 3.35
N HIS A 585 -47.96 12.59 3.64
CA HIS A 585 -48.21 12.05 4.98
C HIS A 585 -47.03 12.34 5.91
N LYS A 586 -45.77 12.06 5.41
CA LYS A 586 -44.57 12.27 6.21
C LYS A 586 -43.35 12.52 5.34
N VAL A 587 -42.55 13.52 5.71
CA VAL A 587 -41.24 13.75 5.12
C VAL A 587 -40.19 12.98 5.91
N ILE A 588 -39.34 12.23 5.21
CA ILE A 588 -38.27 11.41 5.82
C ILE A 588 -36.90 11.77 5.22
N PRO A 589 -35.81 11.61 5.98
CA PRO A 589 -34.49 11.91 5.46
C PRO A 589 -34.09 10.93 4.37
N TYR A 590 -33.56 11.49 3.27
CA TYR A 590 -33.01 10.69 2.18
C TYR A 590 -31.77 9.91 2.65
N ASN A 591 -31.65 8.68 2.20
CA ASN A 591 -30.45 7.87 2.29
C ASN A 591 -30.14 7.23 0.93
N PRO A 592 -28.86 7.13 0.50
CA PRO A 592 -28.49 6.55 -0.79
C PRO A 592 -29.01 5.13 -1.06
N LYS A 593 -29.36 4.34 -0.04
CA LYS A 593 -30.03 3.05 -0.21
C LYS A 593 -31.41 3.18 -0.86
N MET A 594 -32.05 4.35 -0.73
CA MET A 594 -33.35 4.64 -1.36
C MET A 594 -33.27 4.79 -2.88
N ASP A 595 -32.08 4.79 -3.45
CA ASP A 595 -31.89 4.72 -4.90
C ASP A 595 -32.10 3.30 -5.47
N ASP A 596 -32.27 2.29 -4.61
CA ASP A 596 -32.52 0.92 -5.00
C ASP A 596 -34.01 0.58 -4.86
N LEU A 597 -34.74 0.58 -5.98
CA LEU A 597 -36.16 0.24 -6.02
C LEU A 597 -36.45 -1.16 -5.50
N LEU A 598 -35.55 -2.12 -5.72
CA LEU A 598 -35.74 -3.49 -5.22
C LEU A 598 -35.59 -3.58 -3.69
N TRP A 599 -34.77 -2.70 -3.11
CA TRP A 599 -34.69 -2.57 -1.66
C TRP A 599 -35.94 -1.88 -1.09
N LEU A 600 -36.47 -0.86 -1.77
CA LEU A 600 -37.66 -0.14 -1.34
C LEU A 600 -38.94 -0.99 -1.48
N GLU A 601 -39.14 -1.62 -2.64
CA GLU A 601 -40.39 -2.32 -3.00
C GLU A 601 -40.34 -3.85 -2.76
N GLY A 602 -39.13 -4.40 -2.45
CA GLY A 602 -38.93 -5.82 -2.17
C GLY A 602 -38.64 -6.68 -3.39
N ARG A 603 -38.01 -7.83 -3.13
CA ARG A 603 -37.70 -8.87 -4.12
C ARG A 603 -37.45 -10.22 -3.45
N GLY A 604 -38.07 -11.29 -3.99
CA GLY A 604 -37.95 -12.63 -3.42
C GLY A 604 -38.45 -12.65 -1.98
N ASP A 605 -37.62 -13.12 -1.05
CA ASP A 605 -37.97 -13.19 0.38
C ASP A 605 -37.89 -11.83 1.10
N HIS A 606 -37.31 -10.80 0.44
CA HIS A 606 -37.26 -9.46 0.98
C HIS A 606 -38.60 -8.75 0.75
N LYS A 607 -39.35 -8.53 1.81
CA LYS A 607 -40.54 -7.66 1.82
C LYS A 607 -40.04 -6.22 1.77
N GLY A 608 -40.34 -5.47 0.75
CA GLY A 608 -40.04 -4.03 0.70
C GLY A 608 -40.66 -3.25 1.84
N PHE A 609 -40.36 -1.98 1.90
CA PHE A 609 -40.90 -1.03 2.89
C PHE A 609 -42.09 -0.24 2.35
N PHE A 610 -42.20 -0.16 1.02
CA PHE A 610 -43.22 0.57 0.27
C PHE A 610 -43.83 -0.34 -0.81
N GLU A 611 -45.10 -0.17 -1.10
CA GLU A 611 -45.75 -0.85 -2.20
C GLU A 611 -45.30 -0.30 -3.55
N VAL A 612 -45.06 1.01 -3.61
CA VAL A 612 -44.54 1.71 -4.80
C VAL A 612 -43.58 2.82 -4.38
N ALA A 613 -42.49 2.97 -5.12
CA ALA A 613 -41.55 4.07 -4.96
C ALA A 613 -41.26 4.78 -6.28
N TYR A 614 -41.26 6.11 -6.25
CA TYR A 614 -41.02 6.98 -7.38
C TYR A 614 -39.68 7.74 -7.19
N LEU A 615 -38.80 7.63 -8.19
CA LEU A 615 -37.50 8.30 -8.20
C LEU A 615 -37.48 9.25 -9.42
N PRO A 616 -38.03 10.48 -9.32
CA PRO A 616 -38.15 11.42 -10.46
C PRO A 616 -36.79 11.95 -10.97
N TYR A 617 -35.68 11.57 -10.32
CA TYR A 617 -34.33 11.93 -10.72
C TYR A 617 -33.51 10.67 -11.03
N ILE A 618 -33.48 10.13 -12.17
CA ILE A 618 -32.65 8.95 -12.46
C ILE A 618 -31.52 9.34 -13.40
N GLY A 619 -30.28 9.21 -12.93
CA GLY A 619 -29.08 9.35 -13.73
C GLY A 619 -28.82 8.09 -14.58
N THR A 620 -28.15 8.26 -15.72
CA THR A 620 -27.83 7.19 -16.68
C THR A 620 -27.15 5.96 -15.99
N GLN A 621 -26.29 6.19 -15.01
CA GLN A 621 -25.61 5.12 -14.29
C GLN A 621 -26.57 4.30 -13.43
N LYS A 622 -27.58 4.92 -12.84
CA LYS A 622 -28.60 4.21 -12.03
C LYS A 622 -29.47 3.33 -12.94
N ILE A 623 -29.89 3.85 -14.08
CA ILE A 623 -30.63 3.08 -15.10
C ILE A 623 -29.82 1.85 -15.51
N PHE A 624 -28.54 2.03 -15.82
CA PHE A 624 -27.67 0.93 -16.21
C PHE A 624 -27.54 -0.14 -15.11
N ASN A 625 -27.37 0.26 -13.87
CA ASN A 625 -27.26 -0.68 -12.75
C ASN A 625 -28.55 -1.50 -12.56
N TYR A 626 -29.70 -0.88 -12.72
CA TYR A 626 -30.99 -1.56 -12.65
C TYR A 626 -31.21 -2.54 -13.80
N GLN A 627 -30.93 -2.13 -15.02
CA GLN A 627 -31.03 -3.01 -16.20
C GLN A 627 -30.08 -4.21 -16.09
N HIS A 628 -28.88 -3.99 -15.59
CA HIS A 628 -27.90 -5.06 -15.37
C HIS A 628 -28.38 -6.10 -14.35
N ASN A 629 -29.12 -5.69 -13.34
CA ASN A 629 -29.79 -6.59 -12.40
C ASN A 629 -31.02 -7.28 -13.00
N GLY A 630 -31.34 -7.03 -14.25
CA GLY A 630 -32.28 -7.78 -15.08
C GLY A 630 -33.72 -7.64 -14.65
N LYS A 631 -34.27 -6.38 -14.58
CA LYS A 631 -35.51 -6.30 -13.86
C LYS A 631 -36.54 -5.45 -14.52
N ASP A 632 -37.60 -6.13 -14.85
CA ASP A 632 -38.79 -5.61 -15.56
C ASP A 632 -39.52 -4.52 -14.75
N LYS A 633 -39.44 -4.58 -13.41
CA LYS A 633 -40.01 -3.56 -12.51
C LYS A 633 -39.50 -2.14 -12.80
N ILE A 634 -38.24 -2.03 -13.18
CA ILE A 634 -37.59 -0.73 -13.37
C ILE A 634 -38.07 -0.05 -14.65
N ALA A 635 -38.25 -0.83 -15.70
CA ALA A 635 -38.77 -0.32 -16.95
C ALA A 635 -40.17 0.31 -16.78
N LEU A 636 -40.99 -0.22 -15.87
CA LEU A 636 -42.33 0.31 -15.56
C LEU A 636 -42.27 1.64 -14.79
N ASN A 637 -41.21 1.88 -14.02
CA ASN A 637 -41.06 3.09 -13.20
C ASN A 637 -40.25 4.18 -13.89
N LEU A 638 -39.63 3.87 -15.03
CA LEU A 638 -38.89 4.82 -15.85
C LEU A 638 -39.73 5.39 -17.01
N SER A 639 -40.87 4.80 -17.31
CA SER A 639 -41.85 5.26 -18.28
C SER A 639 -42.93 6.10 -17.59
#